data_74fe73b1e29a1120b613ae72e7e5b04a
#
_entry.id   74fe73b1e29a1120b613ae72e7e5b04a
#
_cell.length_a   1.000
_cell.length_b   1.000
_cell.length_c   1.000
_cell.angle_alpha   90.00
_cell.angle_beta   90.00
_cell.angle_gamma   90.00
#
_symmetry.space_group_name_H-M   'P 1'
#
loop_
_entity.id
_entity.type
_entity.pdbx_description
1 polymer ?
#
loop_
_entity_poly.entity_id
_entity_poly.type
_entity_poly.pdbx_seq_one_letter_code
_entity_poly.pdbx_strand_id
1 'polypeptide(L)'
;MDTEEFAVGQHAPTQVWPSLGAPCHLDNLGQLFWIRVETEVEAERWERLTGEEHFLGAGPLVGRRLRYLVRSSRYGDIAALSFSAAARRLKPRDVFIGWSPEGRKAHLQRVVANSRFLIRSDIQVPGLASHLLAKALRRLPRDWAARYGDKPALVETFVDRTRHRGGCYRAANWTYVGDTQGRGRNDTANARPRTPKAIYVYPLCRDWRQQLGGARTPPEALPVDDWVRHEFAQARCGDERRQERLLEVVRDFAGHSEATTPEACGTRTRTKAAYRLLANPRVTMRELIGSHAQAAAGRCRQHDVVLAVQDTTTLNYSAPTITEGLGPIGSRSNGAQGLIVHDTMAFSTEGTPLGLLDVQAWARHPEDHGLRRLASDDRDLDNKESGKWLDSHDEASRLQAQLPATRVVSVADREGDLYDLLVAAQQPGAADLLVRNQHARRLAGSGESLTRHLEVRAPDAEVELNVPQRHNQPERIARLAVRYERVTIQPPKGKRGLGPVELDAVQAMEVDPPEGTKGLKWTLLTTVPTTTAEAACERLQWYATRWQIEVYHRTLKSGCRIQERNLGNAERIETALAIDMVVAWRVFWLTKWGRERPDTPTSALLEPDEWKALLVRTDVAWDPGPEDEPTLYQAMHLIAGLGGYQDRKREPGAQTIWRGLQRIEDMAQVFAKVRAMAYGEQRPP
;
A
#
# COMPACT_ATOMS: atom_id res chain seq x y z
N MET A 1 46.42 31.68 -10.96
CA MET A 1 46.87 32.38 -12.17
C MET A 1 46.16 31.65 -13.31
N ASP A 2 45.13 32.11 -13.96
CA ASP A 2 44.79 33.42 -14.47
C ASP A 2 43.30 33.71 -14.27
N THR A 3 43.05 34.87 -13.72
CA THR A 3 41.77 35.55 -13.66
C THR A 3 41.62 36.37 -14.94
N GLU A 4 40.76 35.98 -15.86
CA GLU A 4 40.28 36.89 -16.91
C GLU A 4 39.01 37.58 -16.41
N GLU A 5 39.21 38.85 -16.00
CA GLU A 5 38.18 39.88 -15.87
C GLU A 5 37.54 40.13 -17.25
N PHE A 6 36.26 39.84 -17.40
CA PHE A 6 35.49 40.36 -18.54
C PHE A 6 34.77 41.63 -18.13
N ALA A 7 35.24 42.71 -18.78
CA ALA A 7 34.78 44.08 -18.68
C ALA A 7 33.24 44.22 -18.88
N VAL A 8 32.63 45.03 -18.03
CA VAL A 8 31.29 45.61 -18.20
C VAL A 8 31.36 46.62 -19.33
N GLY A 9 30.73 46.31 -20.46
CA GLY A 9 30.70 47.21 -21.62
C GLY A 9 29.42 47.08 -22.43
N GLN A 10 28.58 48.13 -22.37
CA GLN A 10 27.67 48.64 -23.40
C GLN A 10 26.45 47.77 -23.83
N HIS A 11 25.34 48.45 -23.91
CA HIS A 11 24.06 47.99 -24.49
C HIS A 11 24.26 47.18 -25.78
N ALA A 12 24.13 45.87 -25.67
CA ALA A 12 24.09 45.02 -26.85
C ALA A 12 22.67 45.06 -27.47
N PRO A 13 22.56 45.14 -28.77
CA PRO A 13 21.29 45.17 -29.47
C PRO A 13 20.52 43.87 -29.20
N THR A 14 19.20 43.95 -29.22
CA THR A 14 18.29 42.83 -29.08
C THR A 14 18.60 41.79 -30.15
N GLN A 15 19.41 40.80 -29.81
CA GLN A 15 19.80 39.74 -30.73
C GLN A 15 18.61 38.79 -30.89
N VAL A 16 17.96 38.87 -32.06
CA VAL A 16 16.91 37.92 -32.44
C VAL A 16 17.60 36.60 -32.71
N TRP A 17 17.33 35.62 -31.86
CA TRP A 17 17.88 34.28 -32.00
C TRP A 17 17.04 33.48 -32.99
N PRO A 18 17.63 32.65 -33.86
CA PRO A 18 16.88 31.82 -34.77
C PRO A 18 16.03 30.80 -34.01
N SER A 19 14.78 30.60 -34.44
CA SER A 19 13.90 29.57 -33.89
C SER A 19 14.29 28.19 -34.42
N LEU A 20 14.25 27.17 -33.54
CA LEU A 20 14.41 25.77 -33.92
C LEU A 20 13.06 25.25 -34.44
N GLY A 21 12.83 25.26 -35.73
CA GLY A 21 11.57 24.84 -36.35
C GLY A 21 11.26 23.34 -36.29
N ALA A 22 12.19 22.49 -35.82
CA ALA A 22 12.02 21.04 -35.75
C ALA A 22 12.70 20.48 -34.48
N PRO A 23 12.30 19.30 -33.99
CA PRO A 23 12.98 18.61 -32.90
C PRO A 23 14.45 18.39 -33.21
N CYS A 24 15.35 18.73 -32.31
CA CYS A 24 16.79 18.53 -32.46
C CYS A 24 17.39 17.80 -31.25
N HIS A 25 18.61 17.35 -31.36
CA HIS A 25 19.35 16.74 -30.25
C HIS A 25 19.87 17.80 -29.28
N LEU A 26 20.16 17.40 -28.02
CA LEU A 26 20.71 18.27 -26.98
C LEU A 26 22.01 18.95 -27.44
N ASP A 27 22.85 18.27 -28.20
CA ASP A 27 24.13 18.79 -28.72
C ASP A 27 23.96 19.99 -29.67
N ASN A 28 22.82 20.12 -30.30
CA ASN A 28 22.52 21.24 -31.19
C ASN A 28 22.32 22.56 -30.45
N LEU A 29 22.06 22.50 -29.14
CA LEU A 29 21.95 23.70 -28.28
C LEU A 29 23.29 24.34 -27.96
N GLY A 30 24.40 23.66 -28.28
CA GLY A 30 25.72 24.09 -27.87
C GLY A 30 25.92 24.04 -26.37
N GLN A 31 26.81 24.86 -25.83
CA GLN A 31 27.08 24.91 -24.40
C GLN A 31 25.92 25.56 -23.64
N LEU A 32 25.50 24.92 -22.53
CA LEU A 32 24.45 25.43 -21.66
C LEU A 32 25.02 26.03 -20.39
N PHE A 33 24.78 27.32 -20.21
CA PHE A 33 25.19 28.10 -19.05
C PHE A 33 24.04 28.23 -18.06
N TRP A 34 24.31 27.96 -16.80
CA TRP A 34 23.39 28.10 -15.70
C TRP A 34 23.63 29.36 -14.92
N ILE A 35 22.72 30.31 -15.00
CA ILE A 35 22.82 31.63 -14.36
C ILE A 35 21.88 31.61 -13.14
N ARG A 36 22.46 31.75 -11.94
CA ARG A 36 21.66 32.02 -10.73
C ARG A 36 21.32 33.49 -10.74
N VAL A 37 20.06 33.84 -10.70
CA VAL A 37 19.57 35.22 -10.77
C VAL A 37 19.95 35.96 -9.48
N GLU A 38 20.88 36.88 -9.56
CA GLU A 38 21.40 37.67 -8.44
C GLU A 38 21.33 39.17 -8.69
N THR A 39 21.44 39.62 -9.95
CA THR A 39 21.38 41.00 -10.35
C THR A 39 20.01 41.44 -10.84
N GLU A 40 19.73 42.74 -10.88
CA GLU A 40 18.46 43.28 -11.41
C GLU A 40 18.30 42.94 -12.91
N VAL A 41 19.36 43.04 -13.69
CA VAL A 41 19.35 42.71 -15.13
C VAL A 41 18.96 41.21 -15.35
N GLU A 42 19.48 40.31 -14.54
CA GLU A 42 19.12 38.89 -14.61
C GLU A 42 17.67 38.67 -14.13
N ALA A 43 17.24 39.45 -13.15
CA ALA A 43 15.84 39.39 -12.65
C ALA A 43 14.85 39.85 -13.73
N GLU A 44 15.11 40.95 -14.39
CA GLU A 44 14.31 41.48 -15.51
C GLU A 44 14.21 40.45 -16.67
N ARG A 45 15.36 39.83 -17.03
CA ARG A 45 15.38 38.79 -18.07
C ARG A 45 14.52 37.55 -17.67
N TRP A 46 14.66 37.13 -16.41
CA TRP A 46 13.88 36.01 -15.89
C TRP A 46 12.38 36.33 -15.85
N GLU A 47 12.02 37.55 -15.41
CA GLU A 47 10.64 38.02 -15.31
C GLU A 47 10.00 38.19 -16.71
N ARG A 48 10.76 38.72 -17.65
CA ARG A 48 10.31 38.84 -19.05
C ARG A 48 10.01 37.47 -19.63
N LEU A 49 10.96 36.52 -19.58
CA LEU A 49 10.78 35.20 -20.15
C LEU A 49 9.61 34.42 -19.50
N THR A 50 9.47 34.50 -18.18
CA THR A 50 8.37 33.85 -17.46
C THR A 50 7.03 34.58 -17.63
N GLY A 51 7.06 35.90 -17.77
CA GLY A 51 5.85 36.72 -17.99
C GLY A 51 5.22 36.47 -19.35
N GLU A 52 6.05 36.31 -20.38
CA GLU A 52 5.63 36.12 -21.76
C GLU A 52 5.16 34.68 -22.04
N GLU A 53 5.83 33.66 -21.51
CA GLU A 53 5.64 32.29 -21.93
C GLU A 53 5.11 31.32 -20.84
N HIS A 54 5.16 31.69 -19.56
CA HIS A 54 4.68 30.79 -18.52
C HIS A 54 3.21 31.08 -18.15
N PHE A 55 2.33 30.10 -18.18
CA PHE A 55 0.88 30.23 -17.94
C PHE A 55 0.49 30.88 -16.57
N LEU A 56 1.38 30.84 -15.57
CA LEU A 56 1.25 31.52 -14.28
C LEU A 56 1.92 32.89 -14.26
N GLY A 57 2.58 33.30 -15.35
CA GLY A 57 3.38 34.51 -15.42
C GLY A 57 4.54 34.56 -14.42
N ALA A 58 5.16 35.72 -14.30
CA ALA A 58 6.22 35.98 -13.34
C ALA A 58 5.75 36.10 -11.87
N GLY A 59 4.45 36.14 -11.61
CA GLY A 59 3.74 36.34 -10.34
C GLY A 59 4.51 36.09 -9.02
N PRO A 60 4.06 36.58 -7.87
CA PRO A 60 4.87 36.64 -6.67
C PRO A 60 5.30 35.24 -6.20
N LEU A 61 6.62 35.03 -6.02
CA LEU A 61 7.20 33.88 -5.38
C LEU A 61 7.22 34.08 -3.87
N VAL A 62 6.69 33.14 -3.10
CA VAL A 62 6.49 33.31 -1.66
C VAL A 62 7.69 32.84 -0.86
N GLY A 63 8.19 33.67 0.05
CA GLY A 63 9.27 33.36 0.99
C GLY A 63 10.65 33.25 0.35
N ARG A 64 11.50 32.40 0.96
CA ARG A 64 12.85 32.11 0.44
C ARG A 64 12.74 31.58 -0.99
N ARG A 65 13.58 32.06 -1.92
CA ARG A 65 13.51 31.72 -3.33
C ARG A 65 14.85 31.71 -4.03
N LEU A 66 15.04 30.79 -4.99
CA LEU A 66 16.12 30.82 -5.98
C LEU A 66 15.50 30.80 -7.38
N ARG A 67 16.11 31.58 -8.29
CA ARG A 67 15.71 31.64 -9.69
C ARG A 67 16.92 31.29 -10.55
N TYR A 68 16.69 30.55 -11.62
CA TYR A 68 17.73 30.19 -12.61
C TYR A 68 17.27 30.54 -14.01
N LEU A 69 18.19 31.09 -14.82
CA LEU A 69 18.12 31.12 -16.27
C LEU A 69 19.06 30.08 -16.84
N VAL A 70 18.63 29.42 -17.91
CA VAL A 70 19.49 28.53 -18.71
C VAL A 70 19.70 29.18 -20.05
N ARG A 71 20.96 29.50 -20.38
CA ARG A 71 21.38 30.12 -21.62
C ARG A 71 22.10 29.10 -22.48
N SER A 72 21.67 28.98 -23.71
CA SER A 72 22.38 28.29 -24.79
C SER A 72 23.38 29.26 -25.45
N SER A 73 24.56 28.77 -25.80
CA SER A 73 25.54 29.56 -26.58
C SER A 73 25.04 29.91 -27.99
N ARG A 74 24.01 29.19 -28.49
CA ARG A 74 23.46 29.39 -29.83
C ARG A 74 22.09 30.08 -29.84
N TYR A 75 21.28 29.90 -28.80
CA TYR A 75 19.86 30.31 -28.80
C TYR A 75 19.49 31.27 -27.67
N GLY A 76 20.47 31.79 -26.93
CA GLY A 76 20.24 32.74 -25.82
C GLY A 76 19.52 32.06 -24.64
N ASP A 77 18.68 32.79 -23.95
CA ASP A 77 17.93 32.28 -22.79
C ASP A 77 16.82 31.32 -23.25
N ILE A 78 17.00 30.02 -22.97
CA ILE A 78 16.13 28.96 -23.44
C ILE A 78 15.19 28.41 -22.37
N ALA A 79 15.51 28.61 -21.09
CA ALA A 79 14.67 28.11 -20.01
C ALA A 79 14.79 28.96 -18.74
N ALA A 80 13.73 28.96 -17.95
CA ALA A 80 13.64 29.60 -16.64
C ALA A 80 13.08 28.64 -15.58
N LEU A 81 13.72 28.60 -14.42
CA LEU A 81 13.27 27.78 -13.29
C LEU A 81 13.22 28.63 -12.02
N SER A 82 12.33 28.28 -11.10
CA SER A 82 12.35 28.82 -9.75
C SER A 82 12.03 27.79 -8.69
N PHE A 83 12.68 27.92 -7.56
CA PHE A 83 12.40 27.19 -6.34
C PHE A 83 12.03 28.18 -5.24
N SER A 84 10.97 27.90 -4.50
CA SER A 84 10.46 28.76 -3.43
C SER A 84 10.07 27.98 -2.20
N ALA A 85 9.65 28.68 -1.12
CA ALA A 85 9.17 28.00 0.07
C ALA A 85 7.99 27.05 -0.24
N ALA A 86 7.97 25.88 0.41
CA ALA A 86 6.94 24.85 0.24
C ALA A 86 5.56 25.29 0.72
N ALA A 87 4.52 24.53 0.34
CA ALA A 87 3.17 24.71 0.86
C ALA A 87 3.12 24.41 2.37
N ARG A 88 2.46 25.28 3.15
CA ARG A 88 2.40 25.12 4.63
C ARG A 88 1.74 23.83 5.07
N ARG A 89 0.67 23.42 4.39
CA ARG A 89 -0.07 22.17 4.62
C ARG A 89 -0.34 21.52 3.28
N LEU A 90 0.07 20.28 3.13
CA LEU A 90 -0.13 19.50 1.91
C LEU A 90 -0.25 18.03 2.29
N LYS A 91 -1.49 17.58 2.54
CA LYS A 91 -1.76 16.23 3.10
C LYS A 91 -1.01 15.10 2.37
N PRO A 92 -1.04 14.98 1.01
CA PRO A 92 -0.32 13.91 0.33
C PRO A 92 1.20 13.93 0.57
N ARG A 93 1.83 15.11 0.53
CA ARG A 93 3.26 15.24 0.85
C ARG A 93 3.55 14.94 2.31
N ASP A 94 2.74 15.46 3.24
CA ASP A 94 2.95 15.29 4.68
C ASP A 94 2.85 13.80 5.06
N VAL A 95 1.91 13.07 4.47
CA VAL A 95 1.79 11.61 4.58
C VAL A 95 3.00 10.91 3.97
N PHE A 96 3.43 11.29 2.77
CA PHE A 96 4.61 10.71 2.10
C PHE A 96 5.90 10.86 2.93
N ILE A 97 6.06 11.97 3.64
CA ILE A 97 7.20 12.19 4.55
C ILE A 97 7.01 11.42 5.86
N GLY A 98 5.78 11.15 6.29
CA GLY A 98 5.45 10.59 7.61
C GLY A 98 5.50 11.65 8.72
N TRP A 99 5.03 12.87 8.44
CA TRP A 99 5.06 13.96 9.41
C TRP A 99 3.92 13.97 10.39
N SER A 100 4.27 14.12 11.69
CA SER A 100 3.36 14.70 12.68
C SER A 100 3.20 16.22 12.45
N PRO A 101 2.16 16.86 13.03
CA PRO A 101 2.01 18.32 12.99
C PRO A 101 3.25 19.07 13.50
N GLU A 102 3.90 18.55 14.55
CA GLU A 102 5.10 19.10 15.18
C GLU A 102 6.32 18.92 14.28
N GLY A 103 6.51 17.72 13.72
CA GLY A 103 7.59 17.41 12.77
C GLY A 103 7.51 18.31 11.55
N ARG A 104 6.31 18.52 10.99
CA ARG A 104 6.10 19.48 9.91
C ARG A 104 6.48 20.90 10.31
N LYS A 105 6.05 21.37 11.47
CA LYS A 105 6.37 22.72 11.95
C LYS A 105 7.89 22.95 12.09
N ALA A 106 8.59 21.94 12.59
CA ALA A 106 10.04 21.98 12.80
C ALA A 106 10.85 21.96 11.50
N HIS A 107 10.41 21.19 10.49
CA HIS A 107 11.25 20.84 9.33
C HIS A 107 10.74 21.36 7.98
N LEU A 108 9.58 22.04 7.91
CA LEU A 108 8.99 22.51 6.65
C LEU A 108 9.96 23.40 5.83
N GLN A 109 10.83 24.14 6.48
CA GLN A 109 11.82 25.01 5.81
C GLN A 109 12.84 24.22 4.97
N ARG A 110 13.01 22.93 5.21
CA ARG A 110 13.86 22.02 4.42
C ARG A 110 13.14 21.41 3.21
N VAL A 111 11.88 21.76 2.99
CA VAL A 111 11.15 21.42 1.77
C VAL A 111 11.01 22.67 0.92
N VAL A 112 11.31 22.56 -0.37
CA VAL A 112 11.19 23.65 -1.33
C VAL A 112 10.23 23.25 -2.45
N ALA A 113 9.58 24.23 -3.06
CA ALA A 113 8.66 24.01 -4.18
C ALA A 113 9.31 24.46 -5.49
N ASN A 114 9.36 23.60 -6.51
CA ASN A 114 9.62 24.03 -7.88
C ASN A 114 8.39 24.80 -8.37
N SER A 115 8.47 26.13 -8.27
CA SER A 115 7.33 27.05 -8.45
C SER A 115 7.12 27.45 -9.89
N ARG A 116 8.18 27.46 -10.69
CA ARG A 116 8.17 27.74 -12.13
C ARG A 116 9.16 26.82 -12.83
N PHE A 117 8.73 26.25 -13.92
CA PHE A 117 9.58 25.56 -14.87
C PHE A 117 9.07 25.82 -16.27
N LEU A 118 9.87 26.44 -17.08
CA LEU A 118 9.60 26.87 -18.42
C LEU A 118 10.76 26.54 -19.33
N ILE A 119 10.48 26.02 -20.50
CA ILE A 119 11.36 26.01 -21.68
C ILE A 119 10.65 26.84 -22.73
N ARG A 120 11.39 27.73 -23.37
CA ARG A 120 10.87 28.62 -24.41
C ARG A 120 10.17 27.80 -25.49
N SER A 121 9.01 28.25 -25.93
CA SER A 121 8.08 27.48 -26.78
C SER A 121 8.67 27.06 -28.13
N ASP A 122 9.62 27.82 -28.65
CA ASP A 122 10.34 27.54 -29.90
C ASP A 122 11.48 26.51 -29.74
N ILE A 123 11.83 26.10 -28.53
CA ILE A 123 12.87 25.12 -28.22
C ILE A 123 12.23 23.74 -27.98
N GLN A 124 12.16 22.92 -29.02
CA GLN A 124 11.53 21.59 -28.99
C GLN A 124 12.57 20.47 -29.09
N VAL A 125 13.29 20.22 -28.00
CA VAL A 125 14.34 19.20 -27.93
C VAL A 125 13.89 18.04 -27.04
N PRO A 126 13.77 16.83 -27.58
CA PRO A 126 13.41 15.64 -26.79
C PRO A 126 14.35 15.44 -25.60
N GLY A 127 13.79 15.21 -24.42
CA GLY A 127 14.56 14.98 -23.19
C GLY A 127 15.14 16.24 -22.53
N LEU A 128 15.07 17.42 -23.13
CA LEU A 128 15.62 18.66 -22.57
C LEU A 128 15.02 18.97 -21.20
N ALA A 129 13.71 18.83 -21.04
CA ALA A 129 13.01 19.14 -19.79
C ALA A 129 13.52 18.30 -18.61
N SER A 130 13.62 16.99 -18.76
CA SER A 130 14.15 16.11 -17.71
C SER A 130 15.64 16.35 -17.47
N HIS A 131 16.42 16.64 -18.52
CA HIS A 131 17.83 17.00 -18.40
C HIS A 131 18.04 18.27 -17.57
N LEU A 132 17.25 19.32 -17.82
CA LEU A 132 17.32 20.58 -17.07
C LEU A 132 16.87 20.39 -15.62
N LEU A 133 15.80 19.65 -15.37
CA LEU A 133 15.35 19.32 -14.02
C LEU A 133 16.44 18.57 -13.24
N ALA A 134 17.05 17.54 -13.81
CA ALA A 134 18.11 16.79 -13.16
C ALA A 134 19.33 17.66 -12.82
N LYS A 135 19.74 18.57 -13.73
CA LYS A 135 20.83 19.52 -13.45
C LYS A 135 20.45 20.55 -12.38
N ALA A 136 19.23 21.07 -12.38
CA ALA A 136 18.73 21.99 -11.36
C ALA A 136 18.78 21.36 -9.97
N LEU A 137 18.29 20.11 -9.84
CA LEU A 137 18.25 19.38 -8.57
C LEU A 137 19.64 19.11 -7.98
N ARG A 138 20.64 18.83 -8.82
CA ARG A 138 22.03 18.65 -8.35
C ARG A 138 22.64 19.94 -7.82
N ARG A 139 22.27 21.12 -8.35
CA ARG A 139 22.80 22.44 -7.95
C ARG A 139 22.07 22.99 -6.73
N LEU A 140 20.77 22.75 -6.65
CA LEU A 140 19.85 23.36 -5.68
C LEU A 140 20.33 23.26 -4.22
N PRO A 141 20.79 22.12 -3.69
CA PRO A 141 21.22 22.04 -2.28
C PRO A 141 22.40 22.95 -1.95
N ARG A 142 23.38 23.04 -2.86
CA ARG A 142 24.56 23.92 -2.69
C ARG A 142 24.17 25.38 -2.79
N ASP A 143 23.47 25.76 -3.83
CA ASP A 143 23.11 27.15 -4.12
C ASP A 143 22.10 27.68 -3.07
N TRP A 144 21.22 26.82 -2.54
CA TRP A 144 20.31 27.16 -1.44
C TRP A 144 21.06 27.36 -0.13
N ALA A 145 22.01 26.47 0.19
CA ALA A 145 22.84 26.59 1.39
C ALA A 145 23.72 27.85 1.36
N ALA A 146 24.29 28.17 0.19
CA ALA A 146 25.07 29.39 0.02
C ALA A 146 24.27 30.68 0.27
N ARG A 147 22.93 30.65 0.01
CA ARG A 147 22.07 31.83 0.18
C ARG A 147 21.38 31.89 1.54
N TYR A 148 21.02 30.73 2.13
CA TYR A 148 20.15 30.68 3.30
C TYR A 148 20.74 29.93 4.50
N GLY A 149 21.92 29.34 4.37
CA GLY A 149 22.63 28.64 5.44
C GLY A 149 22.19 27.22 5.71
N ASP A 150 21.08 26.77 5.11
CA ASP A 150 20.53 25.42 5.28
C ASP A 150 20.33 24.70 3.94
N LYS A 151 20.38 23.36 3.93
CA LYS A 151 20.16 22.55 2.72
C LYS A 151 18.73 22.03 2.69
N PRO A 152 18.02 22.18 1.55
CA PRO A 152 16.74 21.49 1.38
C PRO A 152 16.97 20.00 1.25
N ALA A 153 16.05 19.20 1.81
CA ALA A 153 16.08 17.76 1.76
C ALA A 153 15.10 17.18 0.73
N LEU A 154 14.02 17.92 0.41
CA LEU A 154 12.96 17.50 -0.51
C LEU A 154 12.51 18.66 -1.40
N VAL A 155 12.18 18.37 -2.64
CA VAL A 155 11.50 19.31 -3.55
C VAL A 155 10.10 18.81 -3.85
N GLU A 156 9.11 19.70 -3.86
CA GLU A 156 7.74 19.43 -4.32
C GLU A 156 7.40 20.23 -5.58
N THR A 157 6.46 19.78 -6.39
CA THR A 157 5.90 20.55 -7.51
C THR A 157 4.44 20.22 -7.73
N PHE A 158 3.73 21.11 -8.44
CA PHE A 158 2.29 21.01 -8.70
C PHE A 158 2.05 21.06 -10.21
N VAL A 159 1.52 19.99 -10.78
CA VAL A 159 1.23 19.87 -12.21
C VAL A 159 -0.26 19.97 -12.45
N ASP A 160 -0.68 20.97 -13.20
CA ASP A 160 -2.05 21.11 -13.66
C ASP A 160 -2.33 20.08 -14.77
N ARG A 161 -3.12 19.04 -14.45
CA ARG A 161 -3.40 17.96 -15.38
C ARG A 161 -4.25 18.37 -16.60
N THR A 162 -4.94 19.49 -16.53
CA THR A 162 -5.70 20.02 -17.67
C THR A 162 -4.77 20.54 -18.76
N ARG A 163 -3.53 20.91 -18.39
CA ARG A 163 -2.52 21.51 -19.29
C ARG A 163 -1.34 20.60 -19.56
N HIS A 164 -0.90 19.81 -18.58
CA HIS A 164 0.35 19.06 -18.62
C HIS A 164 0.18 17.65 -18.04
N ARG A 165 0.77 16.68 -18.71
CA ARG A 165 0.75 15.27 -18.25
C ARG A 165 1.82 14.93 -17.20
N GLY A 166 2.69 15.88 -16.84
CA GLY A 166 3.79 15.67 -15.87
C GLY A 166 4.90 14.72 -16.33
N GLY A 167 5.00 14.46 -17.64
CA GLY A 167 5.95 13.52 -18.24
C GLY A 167 7.41 13.85 -17.93
N CYS A 168 7.78 15.14 -17.94
CA CYS A 168 9.16 15.59 -17.64
C CYS A 168 9.58 15.31 -16.18
N TYR A 169 8.66 15.42 -15.23
CA TYR A 169 8.92 15.09 -13.83
C TYR A 169 9.12 13.60 -13.63
N ARG A 170 8.25 12.76 -14.22
CA ARG A 170 8.43 11.31 -14.19
C ARG A 170 9.74 10.88 -14.85
N ALA A 171 10.06 11.45 -16.02
CA ALA A 171 11.33 11.19 -16.71
C ALA A 171 12.57 11.70 -15.94
N ALA A 172 12.39 12.61 -14.99
CA ALA A 172 13.43 13.10 -14.08
C ALA A 172 13.36 12.42 -12.68
N ASN A 173 12.74 11.25 -12.56
CA ASN A 173 12.61 10.42 -11.35
C ASN A 173 11.90 11.09 -10.17
N TRP A 174 10.93 11.97 -10.45
CA TRP A 174 10.06 12.51 -9.42
C TRP A 174 8.93 11.53 -9.09
N THR A 175 8.61 11.40 -7.80
CA THR A 175 7.56 10.54 -7.30
C THR A 175 6.24 11.28 -7.24
N TYR A 176 5.18 10.72 -7.82
CA TYR A 176 3.81 11.19 -7.66
C TYR A 176 3.27 10.78 -6.28
N VAL A 177 2.74 11.74 -5.50
CA VAL A 177 2.28 11.48 -4.12
C VAL A 177 0.80 11.78 -3.90
N GLY A 178 0.06 12.15 -4.93
CA GLY A 178 -1.38 12.43 -4.86
C GLY A 178 -1.76 13.77 -5.50
N ASP A 179 -3.02 14.15 -5.35
CA ASP A 179 -3.57 15.38 -5.91
C ASP A 179 -3.90 16.42 -4.82
N THR A 180 -3.88 17.70 -5.21
CA THR A 180 -4.35 18.79 -4.34
C THR A 180 -5.88 18.79 -4.31
N GLN A 181 -6.46 19.34 -3.24
CA GLN A 181 -7.92 19.55 -3.13
C GLN A 181 -8.44 20.73 -4.00
N GLY A 182 -7.63 21.23 -4.93
CA GLY A 182 -8.02 22.31 -5.85
C GLY A 182 -8.01 23.72 -5.26
N ARG A 183 -7.70 23.92 -3.98
CA ARG A 183 -7.61 25.25 -3.36
C ARG A 183 -6.34 25.97 -3.78
N GLY A 184 -6.43 27.17 -4.34
CA GLY A 184 -5.28 28.02 -4.64
C GLY A 184 -4.64 28.55 -3.35
N ARG A 185 -3.30 28.65 -3.32
CA ARG A 185 -2.55 29.11 -2.14
C ARG A 185 -2.97 30.51 -1.63
N ASN A 186 -3.45 31.36 -2.53
CA ASN A 186 -3.83 32.77 -2.27
C ASN A 186 -5.33 33.01 -2.47
N ASP A 187 -6.15 31.98 -2.61
CA ASP A 187 -7.59 32.11 -2.80
C ASP A 187 -8.30 31.99 -1.45
N THR A 188 -8.23 33.06 -0.66
CA THR A 188 -8.91 33.18 0.64
C THR A 188 -10.43 33.34 0.49
N ALA A 189 -10.90 33.75 -0.68
CA ALA A 189 -12.31 34.03 -0.96
C ALA A 189 -13.05 32.89 -1.68
N ASN A 190 -12.40 31.76 -1.96
CA ASN A 190 -12.96 30.63 -2.75
C ASN A 190 -13.57 31.06 -4.12
N ALA A 191 -13.01 32.10 -4.74
CA ALA A 191 -13.55 32.71 -5.95
C ALA A 191 -13.12 32.06 -7.26
N ARG A 192 -12.15 31.12 -7.23
CA ARG A 192 -11.62 30.47 -8.44
C ARG A 192 -12.06 29.01 -8.55
N PRO A 193 -12.25 28.51 -9.79
CA PRO A 193 -12.58 27.09 -10.00
C PRO A 193 -11.53 26.17 -9.38
N ARG A 194 -11.98 25.13 -8.67
CA ARG A 194 -11.13 24.15 -8.00
C ARG A 194 -10.57 23.14 -9.03
N THR A 195 -9.34 23.35 -9.47
CA THR A 195 -8.66 22.38 -10.37
C THR A 195 -7.66 21.59 -9.56
N PRO A 196 -7.87 20.30 -9.32
CA PRO A 196 -6.88 19.43 -8.67
C PRO A 196 -5.58 19.41 -9.48
N LYS A 197 -4.43 19.49 -8.79
CA LYS A 197 -3.10 19.43 -9.39
C LYS A 197 -2.38 18.21 -8.88
N ALA A 198 -1.73 17.47 -9.77
CA ALA A 198 -0.85 16.38 -9.37
C ALA A 198 0.36 16.91 -8.60
N ILE A 199 0.67 16.28 -7.48
CA ILE A 199 1.80 16.61 -6.62
C ILE A 199 2.91 15.62 -6.93
N TYR A 200 4.09 16.14 -7.29
CA TYR A 200 5.30 15.35 -7.42
C TYR A 200 6.33 15.83 -6.43
N VAL A 201 7.13 14.91 -5.89
CA VAL A 201 8.22 15.20 -4.97
C VAL A 201 9.53 14.55 -5.45
N TYR A 202 10.66 15.14 -5.05
CA TYR A 202 11.99 14.62 -5.35
C TYR A 202 12.91 14.76 -4.14
N PRO A 203 13.44 13.65 -3.58
CA PRO A 203 14.44 13.66 -2.54
C PRO A 203 15.78 14.24 -3.03
N LEU A 204 16.41 15.11 -2.26
CA LEU A 204 17.69 15.73 -2.59
C LEU A 204 18.90 15.06 -1.93
N CYS A 205 18.66 14.14 -0.98
CA CYS A 205 19.68 13.36 -0.29
C CYS A 205 19.11 12.02 0.15
N ARG A 206 19.98 11.04 0.43
CA ARG A 206 19.56 9.67 0.81
C ARG A 206 18.80 9.63 2.13
N ASP A 207 19.21 10.43 3.11
CA ASP A 207 18.65 10.52 4.46
C ASP A 207 17.57 11.61 4.62
N TRP A 208 16.91 12.00 3.54
CA TRP A 208 15.96 13.13 3.50
C TRP A 208 14.81 13.00 4.51
N ARG A 209 14.28 11.78 4.73
CA ARG A 209 13.22 11.55 5.73
C ARG A 209 13.73 11.82 7.14
N GLN A 210 14.93 11.34 7.47
CA GLN A 210 15.57 11.58 8.76
C GLN A 210 15.84 13.07 8.96
N GLN A 211 16.32 13.76 7.93
CA GLN A 211 16.55 15.20 7.97
C GLN A 211 15.28 16.03 8.09
N LEU A 212 14.15 15.48 7.66
CA LEU A 212 12.85 16.11 7.80
C LEU A 212 12.13 15.71 9.11
N GLY A 213 12.75 14.93 10.01
CA GLY A 213 12.08 14.43 11.21
C GLY A 213 10.86 13.57 10.86
N GLY A 214 10.79 13.07 9.62
CA GLY A 214 9.90 12.00 9.22
C GLY A 214 10.25 10.78 10.07
N ALA A 215 9.29 9.91 10.32
CA ALA A 215 9.59 8.66 11.00
C ALA A 215 10.81 8.03 10.33
N ARG A 216 11.82 7.67 11.12
CA ARG A 216 12.85 6.71 10.69
C ARG A 216 12.14 5.63 9.91
N THR A 217 12.79 5.02 8.91
CA THR A 217 12.33 3.76 8.31
C THR A 217 11.46 3.06 9.33
N PRO A 218 10.15 2.89 9.09
CA PRO A 218 9.29 2.39 10.15
C PRO A 218 9.98 1.19 10.76
N PRO A 219 9.95 0.99 12.07
CA PRO A 219 10.52 -0.20 12.69
C PRO A 219 9.91 -1.52 12.13
N GLU A 220 8.93 -1.44 11.24
CA GLU A 220 8.42 -2.51 10.38
C GLU A 220 9.49 -3.13 9.48
N ALA A 221 10.50 -2.34 9.12
CA ALA A 221 11.66 -2.77 8.36
C ALA A 221 12.82 -3.06 9.32
N LEU A 222 12.68 -4.04 10.17
CA LEU A 222 13.85 -4.72 10.70
C LEU A 222 14.57 -5.37 9.52
N PRO A 223 15.92 -5.24 9.40
CA PRO A 223 16.68 -6.03 8.46
C PRO A 223 16.26 -7.48 8.64
N VAL A 224 15.70 -8.08 7.61
CA VAL A 224 15.22 -9.46 7.70
C VAL A 224 16.41 -10.35 7.42
N ASP A 225 17.20 -10.62 8.45
CA ASP A 225 18.28 -11.60 8.37
C ASP A 225 17.70 -13.02 8.14
N ASP A 226 16.50 -13.30 8.66
CA ASP A 226 15.77 -14.56 8.48
C ASP A 226 14.27 -14.32 8.76
N TRP A 227 13.49 -14.03 7.71
CA TRP A 227 12.05 -13.77 7.85
C TRP A 227 11.29 -15.01 8.36
N VAL A 228 11.72 -16.22 7.98
CA VAL A 228 11.08 -17.46 8.41
C VAL A 228 11.21 -17.62 9.91
N ARG A 229 12.39 -17.39 10.44
CA ARG A 229 12.63 -17.41 11.88
C ARG A 229 11.84 -16.31 12.58
N HIS A 230 11.77 -15.11 12.01
CA HIS A 230 10.99 -14.00 12.60
C HIS A 230 9.50 -14.34 12.74
N GLU A 231 8.89 -14.92 11.73
CA GLU A 231 7.44 -15.23 11.74
C GLU A 231 7.10 -16.51 12.54
N PHE A 232 8.01 -17.47 12.65
CA PHE A 232 7.73 -18.77 13.27
C PHE A 232 8.54 -19.08 14.54
N ALA A 233 9.33 -18.11 15.06
CA ALA A 233 10.16 -18.31 16.25
C ALA A 233 9.36 -18.64 17.52
N GLN A 234 8.14 -18.17 17.64
CA GLN A 234 7.30 -18.37 18.81
C GLN A 234 6.40 -19.62 18.73
N ALA A 235 6.44 -20.38 17.62
CA ALA A 235 5.67 -21.60 17.46
C ALA A 235 6.19 -22.70 18.40
N ARG A 236 5.29 -23.22 19.25
CA ARG A 236 5.64 -24.21 20.28
C ARG A 236 5.62 -25.63 19.72
N CYS A 237 6.63 -25.97 18.94
CA CYS A 237 6.72 -27.31 18.30
C CYS A 237 7.11 -28.44 19.27
N GLY A 238 7.41 -28.14 20.54
CA GLY A 238 7.71 -29.09 21.60
C GLY A 238 9.19 -29.37 21.81
N ASP A 239 10.06 -29.26 20.81
CA ASP A 239 11.51 -29.32 20.93
C ASP A 239 12.21 -28.55 19.80
N GLU A 240 13.48 -28.22 20.00
CA GLU A 240 14.30 -27.42 19.09
C GLU A 240 14.49 -28.09 17.73
N ARG A 241 14.63 -29.42 17.66
CA ARG A 241 14.78 -30.14 16.38
C ARG A 241 13.54 -30.02 15.53
N ARG A 242 12.34 -30.01 16.13
CA ARG A 242 11.11 -29.79 15.40
C ARG A 242 10.95 -28.33 14.96
N GLN A 243 11.43 -27.40 15.79
CA GLN A 243 11.47 -25.99 15.44
C GLN A 243 12.36 -25.75 14.21
N GLU A 244 13.59 -26.26 14.21
CA GLU A 244 14.47 -26.15 13.04
C GLU A 244 13.88 -26.86 11.80
N ARG A 245 13.23 -28.02 12.01
CA ARG A 245 12.53 -28.71 10.93
C ARG A 245 11.35 -27.90 10.36
N LEU A 246 10.62 -27.18 11.22
CA LEU A 246 9.57 -26.26 10.78
C LEU A 246 10.15 -25.18 9.89
N LEU A 247 11.21 -24.51 10.33
CA LEU A 247 11.87 -23.45 9.54
C LEU A 247 12.37 -23.95 8.18
N GLU A 248 12.91 -25.16 8.12
CA GLU A 248 13.29 -25.79 6.84
C GLU A 248 12.08 -26.02 5.92
N VAL A 249 10.99 -26.59 6.45
CA VAL A 249 9.76 -26.84 5.67
C VAL A 249 9.12 -25.54 5.18
N VAL A 250 9.13 -24.50 6.01
CA VAL A 250 8.62 -23.18 5.60
C VAL A 250 9.46 -22.60 4.44
N ARG A 251 10.80 -22.72 4.51
CA ARG A 251 11.66 -22.27 3.40
C ARG A 251 11.43 -23.09 2.12
N ASP A 252 11.28 -24.42 2.25
CA ASP A 252 10.95 -25.27 1.11
C ASP A 252 9.63 -24.88 0.45
N PHE A 253 8.59 -24.57 1.25
CA PHE A 253 7.28 -24.15 0.75
C PHE A 253 7.29 -22.72 0.19
N ALA A 254 8.07 -21.83 0.77
CA ALA A 254 8.20 -20.47 0.26
C ALA A 254 8.94 -20.45 -1.08
N GLY A 255 10.01 -21.19 -1.21
CA GLY A 255 10.81 -21.28 -2.45
C GLY A 255 10.07 -22.01 -3.58
N HIS A 256 9.17 -22.93 -3.28
CA HIS A 256 8.48 -23.77 -4.26
C HIS A 256 6.97 -23.85 -3.96
N SER A 257 6.32 -22.72 -3.78
CA SER A 257 4.95 -22.67 -3.29
C SER A 257 3.90 -23.25 -4.26
N GLU A 258 4.17 -23.25 -5.57
CA GLU A 258 3.32 -23.90 -6.57
C GLU A 258 3.55 -25.41 -6.70
N ALA A 259 4.57 -25.94 -6.02
CA ALA A 259 5.00 -27.33 -6.13
C ALA A 259 4.26 -28.24 -5.15
N THR A 260 4.19 -29.53 -5.49
CA THR A 260 3.78 -30.56 -4.54
C THR A 260 4.79 -30.66 -3.38
N THR A 261 4.37 -31.19 -2.23
CA THR A 261 5.29 -31.34 -1.08
C THR A 261 6.60 -32.09 -1.43
N PRO A 262 6.60 -33.19 -2.24
CA PRO A 262 7.83 -33.83 -2.68
C PRO A 262 8.74 -32.95 -3.54
N GLU A 263 8.16 -32.19 -4.46
CA GLU A 263 8.89 -31.27 -5.33
C GLU A 263 9.49 -30.13 -4.53
N ALA A 264 8.71 -29.50 -3.64
CA ALA A 264 9.17 -28.42 -2.78
C ALA A 264 10.34 -28.86 -1.89
N CYS A 265 10.28 -30.05 -1.29
CA CYS A 265 11.33 -30.57 -0.44
C CYS A 265 12.56 -31.11 -1.21
N GLY A 266 12.46 -31.34 -2.50
CA GLY A 266 13.57 -31.73 -3.39
C GLY A 266 14.20 -33.11 -3.14
N THR A 267 14.13 -33.67 -1.93
CA THR A 267 14.70 -34.98 -1.59
C THR A 267 13.72 -35.86 -0.81
N ARG A 268 13.83 -37.18 -0.99
CA ARG A 268 12.97 -38.14 -0.27
C ARG A 268 13.09 -38.03 1.26
N THR A 269 14.27 -37.69 1.77
CA THR A 269 14.51 -37.53 3.21
C THR A 269 13.79 -36.30 3.75
N ARG A 270 13.90 -35.13 3.10
CA ARG A 270 13.20 -33.90 3.47
C ARG A 270 11.70 -34.08 3.34
N THR A 271 11.21 -34.69 2.25
CA THR A 271 9.78 -34.99 2.06
C THR A 271 9.21 -35.83 3.21
N LYS A 272 9.89 -36.92 3.60
CA LYS A 272 9.46 -37.73 4.75
C LYS A 272 9.47 -36.94 6.05
N ALA A 273 10.44 -36.07 6.24
CA ALA A 273 10.55 -35.22 7.43
C ALA A 273 9.40 -34.18 7.45
N ALA A 274 9.06 -33.58 6.31
CA ALA A 274 7.90 -32.67 6.18
C ALA A 274 6.58 -33.36 6.52
N TYR A 275 6.31 -34.53 5.93
CA TYR A 275 5.08 -35.29 6.26
C TYR A 275 4.99 -35.68 7.75
N ARG A 276 6.12 -36.02 8.40
CA ARG A 276 6.15 -36.31 9.85
C ARG A 276 5.89 -35.06 10.68
N LEU A 277 6.40 -33.91 10.25
CA LEU A 277 6.17 -32.63 10.90
C LEU A 277 4.67 -32.27 10.82
N LEU A 278 4.10 -32.28 9.61
CA LEU A 278 2.70 -31.92 9.36
C LEU A 278 1.69 -32.88 10.02
N ALA A 279 2.11 -34.11 10.33
CA ALA A 279 1.30 -35.09 11.07
C ALA A 279 1.54 -35.03 12.60
N ASN A 280 2.37 -34.13 13.10
CA ASN A 280 2.67 -34.09 14.51
C ASN A 280 1.60 -33.26 15.29
N PRO A 281 0.93 -33.83 16.30
CA PRO A 281 -0.16 -33.15 17.01
C PRO A 281 0.28 -31.93 17.83
N ARG A 282 1.58 -31.67 17.95
CA ARG A 282 2.12 -30.47 18.56
C ARG A 282 2.38 -29.33 17.57
N VAL A 283 2.31 -29.64 16.27
CA VAL A 283 2.49 -28.65 15.20
C VAL A 283 1.12 -28.43 14.56
N THR A 284 0.38 -27.49 15.07
CA THR A 284 -0.99 -27.20 14.67
C THR A 284 -1.10 -25.85 13.97
N MET A 285 -2.13 -25.65 13.16
CA MET A 285 -2.44 -24.34 12.57
C MET A 285 -2.44 -23.24 13.64
N ARG A 286 -3.07 -23.49 14.79
CA ARG A 286 -3.15 -22.52 15.88
C ARG A 286 -1.77 -22.07 16.38
N GLU A 287 -0.82 -23.00 16.57
CA GLU A 287 0.53 -22.67 17.02
C GLU A 287 1.31 -21.88 15.95
N LEU A 288 1.16 -22.23 14.68
CA LEU A 288 1.85 -21.59 13.58
C LEU A 288 1.31 -20.17 13.34
N ILE A 289 0.00 -20.03 13.23
CA ILE A 289 -0.66 -18.71 13.06
C ILE A 289 -0.46 -17.86 14.31
N GLY A 290 -0.51 -18.44 15.53
CA GLY A 290 -0.25 -17.72 16.77
C GLY A 290 1.15 -17.11 16.84
N SER A 291 2.18 -17.80 16.32
CA SER A 291 3.53 -17.24 16.20
C SER A 291 3.55 -16.04 15.26
N HIS A 292 2.97 -16.18 14.07
CA HIS A 292 2.86 -15.10 13.08
C HIS A 292 2.04 -13.90 13.62
N ALA A 293 0.94 -14.15 14.32
CA ALA A 293 0.11 -13.10 14.93
C ALA A 293 0.87 -12.26 15.97
N GLN A 294 1.81 -12.87 16.72
CA GLN A 294 2.68 -12.11 17.64
C GLN A 294 3.65 -11.18 16.87
N ALA A 295 4.22 -11.65 15.76
CA ALA A 295 5.02 -10.80 14.88
C ALA A 295 4.17 -9.69 14.26
N ALA A 296 2.94 -10.00 13.83
CA ALA A 296 1.97 -9.05 13.31
C ALA A 296 1.59 -7.99 14.36
N ALA A 297 1.39 -8.35 15.63
CA ALA A 297 1.12 -7.40 16.72
C ALA A 297 2.25 -6.39 16.89
N GLY A 298 3.51 -6.80 16.69
CA GLY A 298 4.67 -5.90 16.65
C GLY A 298 4.55 -4.84 15.56
N ARG A 299 4.10 -5.23 14.35
CA ARG A 299 3.84 -4.31 13.24
C ARG A 299 2.64 -3.40 13.52
N CYS A 300 1.55 -3.95 14.06
CA CYS A 300 0.34 -3.21 14.41
C CYS A 300 0.59 -2.08 15.42
N ARG A 301 1.50 -2.28 16.38
CA ARG A 301 1.84 -1.28 17.43
C ARG A 301 2.30 0.07 16.88
N GLN A 302 2.67 0.14 15.63
CA GLN A 302 3.23 1.31 14.99
C GLN A 302 2.19 2.19 14.28
N HIS A 303 0.92 1.75 14.35
CA HIS A 303 -0.21 2.45 13.73
C HIS A 303 -1.16 2.98 14.79
N ASP A 304 -1.68 4.18 14.59
CA ASP A 304 -2.71 4.76 15.45
C ASP A 304 -4.03 3.99 15.32
N VAL A 305 -4.30 3.43 14.13
CA VAL A 305 -5.48 2.64 13.81
C VAL A 305 -5.08 1.41 13.00
N VAL A 306 -5.60 0.25 13.40
CA VAL A 306 -5.45 -1.04 12.69
C VAL A 306 -6.83 -1.60 12.36
N LEU A 307 -7.01 -2.01 11.11
CA LEU A 307 -8.23 -2.65 10.62
C LEU A 307 -8.05 -4.17 10.66
N ALA A 308 -8.73 -4.84 11.58
CA ALA A 308 -8.80 -6.31 11.66
C ALA A 308 -9.90 -6.81 10.72
N VAL A 309 -9.54 -7.03 9.46
CA VAL A 309 -10.48 -7.41 8.39
C VAL A 309 -10.73 -8.90 8.41
N GLN A 310 -11.99 -9.28 8.45
CA GLN A 310 -12.46 -10.66 8.47
C GLN A 310 -13.11 -11.04 7.13
N ASP A 311 -12.84 -12.24 6.64
CA ASP A 311 -13.57 -12.80 5.48
C ASP A 311 -13.56 -14.34 5.50
N THR A 312 -14.45 -14.94 4.71
CA THR A 312 -14.57 -16.39 4.59
C THR A 312 -14.30 -16.84 3.17
N THR A 313 -13.49 -17.87 3.03
CA THR A 313 -13.22 -18.49 1.74
C THR A 313 -13.37 -20.01 1.81
N THR A 314 -13.52 -20.69 0.68
CA THR A 314 -13.58 -22.15 0.59
C THR A 314 -12.40 -22.67 -0.19
N LEU A 315 -11.81 -23.77 0.25
CA LEU A 315 -10.72 -24.47 -0.42
C LEU A 315 -11.24 -25.80 -0.94
N ASN A 316 -11.11 -26.03 -2.24
CA ASN A 316 -11.61 -27.21 -2.92
C ASN A 316 -10.51 -28.27 -3.05
N TYR A 317 -10.71 -29.42 -2.44
CA TYR A 317 -9.81 -30.57 -2.47
C TYR A 317 -10.45 -31.79 -3.14
N SER A 318 -11.42 -31.58 -4.04
CA SER A 318 -12.14 -32.65 -4.76
C SER A 318 -11.28 -33.39 -5.82
N ALA A 319 -9.96 -33.28 -5.77
CA ALA A 319 -9.06 -34.00 -6.67
C ALA A 319 -9.17 -35.53 -6.51
N PRO A 320 -8.68 -36.35 -7.46
CA PRO A 320 -8.97 -37.79 -7.54
C PRO A 320 -8.45 -38.64 -6.39
N THR A 321 -7.71 -38.09 -5.45
CA THR A 321 -7.23 -38.79 -4.26
C THR A 321 -8.19 -38.52 -3.10
N ILE A 322 -8.73 -39.61 -2.50
CA ILE A 322 -9.60 -39.49 -1.33
C ILE A 322 -8.80 -38.90 -0.17
N THR A 323 -9.21 -37.75 0.32
CA THR A 323 -8.65 -37.11 1.51
C THR A 323 -9.64 -37.25 2.66
N GLU A 324 -9.23 -37.86 3.75
CA GLU A 324 -10.05 -38.08 4.94
C GLU A 324 -10.32 -36.77 5.70
N GLY A 325 -11.50 -36.62 6.28
CA GLY A 325 -11.83 -35.46 7.14
C GLY A 325 -12.25 -34.20 6.39
N LEU A 326 -12.43 -34.23 5.07
CA LEU A 326 -13.01 -33.11 4.31
C LEU A 326 -14.55 -33.12 4.40
N GLY A 327 -15.15 -31.95 4.18
CA GLY A 327 -16.58 -31.76 4.16
C GLY A 327 -17.10 -31.11 2.87
N PRO A 328 -18.43 -31.14 2.64
CA PRO A 328 -19.02 -30.58 1.44
C PRO A 328 -18.88 -29.04 1.41
N ILE A 329 -18.46 -28.53 0.24
CA ILE A 329 -18.35 -27.09 -0.04
C ILE A 329 -19.19 -26.74 -1.28
N GLY A 330 -19.50 -25.44 -1.44
CA GLY A 330 -20.29 -24.95 -2.58
C GLY A 330 -21.75 -25.41 -2.56
N SER A 331 -22.32 -25.65 -3.74
CA SER A 331 -23.72 -26.16 -3.86
C SER A 331 -23.78 -27.68 -3.76
N ARG A 332 -24.89 -28.21 -3.26
CA ARG A 332 -25.14 -29.68 -3.18
C ARG A 332 -24.97 -30.40 -4.52
N SER A 333 -25.25 -29.71 -5.62
CA SER A 333 -25.18 -30.29 -6.97
C SER A 333 -23.74 -30.55 -7.44
N ASN A 334 -22.74 -29.89 -6.85
CA ASN A 334 -21.35 -29.97 -7.35
C ASN A 334 -20.53 -31.09 -6.72
N GLY A 335 -21.03 -31.74 -5.64
CA GLY A 335 -20.29 -32.80 -4.94
C GLY A 335 -18.87 -32.41 -4.46
N ALA A 336 -18.56 -31.13 -4.44
CA ALA A 336 -17.23 -30.63 -4.09
C ALA A 336 -16.94 -30.82 -2.59
N GLN A 337 -15.74 -31.33 -2.28
CA GLN A 337 -15.26 -31.57 -0.93
C GLN A 337 -14.08 -30.62 -0.60
N GLY A 338 -14.03 -30.14 0.64
CA GLY A 338 -12.96 -29.21 1.01
C GLY A 338 -13.05 -28.71 2.44
N LEU A 339 -12.38 -27.60 2.67
CA LEU A 339 -12.37 -26.85 3.93
C LEU A 339 -13.01 -25.48 3.75
N ILE A 340 -13.68 -25.02 4.79
CA ILE A 340 -14.06 -23.61 4.94
C ILE A 340 -12.97 -22.96 5.77
N VAL A 341 -12.51 -21.80 5.35
CA VAL A 341 -11.51 -21.00 6.05
C VAL A 341 -12.08 -19.62 6.30
N HIS A 342 -12.04 -19.19 7.55
CA HIS A 342 -12.33 -17.83 7.97
C HIS A 342 -11.10 -17.25 8.61
N ASP A 343 -10.61 -16.15 8.06
CA ASP A 343 -9.37 -15.53 8.52
C ASP A 343 -9.56 -14.05 8.85
N THR A 344 -8.77 -13.59 9.81
CA THR A 344 -8.68 -12.20 10.22
C THR A 344 -7.29 -11.70 9.92
N MET A 345 -7.19 -10.68 9.07
CA MET A 345 -5.93 -10.04 8.71
C MET A 345 -5.90 -8.59 9.15
N ALA A 346 -4.81 -8.18 9.79
CA ALA A 346 -4.56 -6.80 10.14
C ALA A 346 -4.11 -6.01 8.92
N PHE A 347 -4.70 -4.83 8.74
CA PHE A 347 -4.30 -3.84 7.73
C PHE A 347 -4.08 -2.47 8.37
N SER A 348 -3.18 -1.67 7.80
CA SER A 348 -3.17 -0.24 8.05
C SER A 348 -4.38 0.44 7.40
N THR A 349 -4.67 1.69 7.74
CA THR A 349 -5.75 2.48 7.12
C THR A 349 -5.52 2.75 5.63
N GLU A 350 -4.28 2.65 5.16
CA GLU A 350 -3.87 2.74 3.75
C GLU A 350 -4.00 1.41 3.00
N GLY A 351 -4.25 0.31 3.72
CA GLY A 351 -4.44 -1.02 3.14
C GLY A 351 -3.18 -1.89 3.08
N THR A 352 -2.12 -1.54 3.81
CA THR A 352 -0.92 -2.38 3.97
C THR A 352 -1.25 -3.60 4.84
N PRO A 353 -1.04 -4.85 4.39
CA PRO A 353 -1.33 -6.05 5.17
C PRO A 353 -0.26 -6.28 6.24
N LEU A 354 -0.60 -6.08 7.51
CA LEU A 354 0.33 -6.17 8.63
C LEU A 354 0.54 -7.61 9.14
N GLY A 355 -0.35 -8.53 8.83
CA GLY A 355 -0.27 -9.96 9.16
C GLY A 355 -1.61 -10.58 9.49
N LEU A 356 -1.65 -11.91 9.49
CA LEU A 356 -2.79 -12.67 9.97
C LEU A 356 -2.85 -12.58 11.50
N LEU A 357 -4.04 -12.37 12.03
CA LEU A 357 -4.32 -12.35 13.47
C LEU A 357 -4.93 -13.66 13.94
N ASP A 358 -5.80 -14.24 13.10
CA ASP A 358 -6.49 -15.49 13.37
C ASP A 358 -6.84 -16.23 12.10
N VAL A 359 -6.91 -17.54 12.18
CA VAL A 359 -7.39 -18.44 11.11
C VAL A 359 -8.18 -19.58 11.72
N GLN A 360 -9.43 -19.70 11.31
CA GLN A 360 -10.32 -20.80 11.62
C GLN A 360 -10.51 -21.65 10.35
N ALA A 361 -10.23 -22.94 10.41
CA ALA A 361 -10.45 -23.86 9.32
C ALA A 361 -11.27 -25.05 9.81
N TRP A 362 -12.27 -25.46 9.04
CA TRP A 362 -13.10 -26.61 9.40
C TRP A 362 -13.70 -27.29 8.17
N ALA A 363 -14.01 -28.57 8.33
CA ALA A 363 -14.80 -29.34 7.39
C ALA A 363 -16.29 -29.29 7.81
N ARG A 364 -17.17 -28.93 6.89
CA ARG A 364 -18.62 -28.94 7.15
C ARG A 364 -19.13 -30.37 7.29
N HIS A 365 -19.99 -30.63 8.28
CA HIS A 365 -20.63 -31.92 8.37
C HIS A 365 -21.60 -32.14 7.20
N PRO A 366 -21.63 -33.31 6.54
CA PRO A 366 -22.51 -33.58 5.39
C PRO A 366 -24.00 -33.33 5.64
N GLU A 367 -24.46 -33.59 6.86
CA GLU A 367 -25.86 -33.38 7.27
C GLU A 367 -26.24 -31.90 7.35
N ASP A 368 -25.27 -31.02 7.63
CA ASP A 368 -25.50 -29.56 7.70
C ASP A 368 -25.49 -28.89 6.33
N HIS A 369 -25.04 -29.61 5.29
CA HIS A 369 -24.89 -29.04 3.95
C HIS A 369 -26.23 -28.80 3.27
N GLY A 370 -26.54 -27.54 2.96
CA GLY A 370 -27.74 -27.14 2.21
C GLY A 370 -29.03 -27.26 3.00
N LEU A 371 -28.97 -27.47 4.30
CA LEU A 371 -30.11 -27.19 5.15
C LEU A 371 -30.35 -25.68 5.06
N ARG A 372 -31.34 -25.28 4.22
CA ARG A 372 -31.92 -23.95 4.38
C ARG A 372 -32.29 -23.82 5.85
N ARG A 373 -31.82 -22.77 6.48
CA ARG A 373 -32.20 -22.35 7.84
C ARG A 373 -33.70 -22.57 8.01
N LEU A 374 -34.10 -23.73 8.47
CA LEU A 374 -35.35 -23.82 9.20
C LEU A 374 -35.15 -22.86 10.37
N ALA A 375 -36.00 -21.85 10.42
CA ALA A 375 -36.01 -20.83 11.45
C ALA A 375 -36.12 -21.49 12.82
N SER A 376 -35.02 -21.90 13.41
CA SER A 376 -34.93 -22.26 14.80
C SER A 376 -33.93 -21.36 15.47
N ASP A 377 -34.46 -20.33 16.11
CA ASP A 377 -33.79 -19.42 17.01
C ASP A 377 -33.12 -20.10 18.22
N ASP A 378 -33.21 -21.41 18.34
CA ASP A 378 -32.85 -22.19 19.54
C ASP A 378 -31.49 -22.92 19.46
N ARG A 379 -30.71 -22.75 18.41
CA ARG A 379 -29.33 -23.29 18.43
C ARG A 379 -28.39 -22.28 19.07
N ASP A 380 -27.60 -22.72 20.05
CA ASP A 380 -26.49 -21.95 20.61
C ASP A 380 -25.57 -21.43 19.49
N LEU A 381 -25.09 -20.22 19.65
CA LEU A 381 -24.15 -19.56 18.70
C LEU A 381 -22.91 -20.42 18.45
N ASP A 382 -22.46 -21.18 19.44
CA ASP A 382 -21.31 -22.09 19.40
C ASP A 382 -21.48 -23.24 18.37
N ASN A 383 -22.71 -23.54 17.96
CA ASN A 383 -23.04 -24.56 16.97
C ASN A 383 -23.40 -24.00 15.58
N LYS A 384 -23.26 -22.67 15.36
CA LYS A 384 -23.55 -22.01 14.09
C LYS A 384 -22.27 -21.59 13.39
N GLU A 385 -22.15 -21.81 12.09
CA GLU A 385 -21.06 -21.22 11.27
C GLU A 385 -20.94 -19.71 11.42
N SER A 386 -21.94 -19.03 11.98
CA SER A 386 -21.92 -17.58 12.28
C SER A 386 -21.08 -17.22 13.52
N GLY A 387 -20.76 -18.18 14.41
CA GLY A 387 -19.89 -17.96 15.57
C GLY A 387 -18.49 -17.47 15.20
N LYS A 388 -18.00 -17.87 14.03
CA LYS A 388 -16.69 -17.46 13.51
C LYS A 388 -16.44 -15.96 13.55
N TRP A 389 -17.48 -15.12 13.33
CA TRP A 389 -17.37 -13.66 13.37
C TRP A 389 -17.13 -13.13 14.78
N LEU A 390 -17.73 -13.78 15.79
CA LEU A 390 -17.51 -13.46 17.20
C LEU A 390 -16.09 -13.87 17.63
N ASP A 391 -15.68 -15.09 17.29
CA ASP A 391 -14.33 -15.59 17.61
C ASP A 391 -13.25 -14.67 17.04
N SER A 392 -13.40 -14.24 15.79
CA SER A 392 -12.48 -13.28 15.15
C SER A 392 -12.52 -11.89 15.79
N HIS A 393 -13.68 -11.44 16.25
CA HIS A 393 -13.79 -10.19 17.00
C HIS A 393 -13.13 -10.27 18.38
N ASP A 394 -13.22 -11.43 19.04
CA ASP A 394 -12.52 -11.69 20.30
C ASP A 394 -11.00 -11.66 20.13
N GLU A 395 -10.49 -12.21 19.02
CA GLU A 395 -9.05 -12.09 18.70
C GLU A 395 -8.64 -10.62 18.42
N ALA A 396 -9.46 -9.86 17.69
CA ALA A 396 -9.24 -8.44 17.51
C ALA A 396 -9.25 -7.68 18.85
N SER A 397 -10.13 -8.09 19.79
CA SER A 397 -10.21 -7.51 21.14
C SER A 397 -9.01 -7.89 22.00
N ARG A 398 -8.46 -9.10 21.84
CA ARG A 398 -7.19 -9.50 22.49
C ARG A 398 -6.03 -8.65 21.96
N LEU A 399 -6.00 -8.37 20.67
CA LEU A 399 -5.01 -7.46 20.10
C LEU A 399 -5.18 -6.03 20.66
N GLN A 400 -6.43 -5.53 20.77
CA GLN A 400 -6.73 -4.23 21.39
C GLN A 400 -6.18 -4.14 22.82
N ALA A 401 -6.36 -5.19 23.62
CA ALA A 401 -5.84 -5.25 24.99
C ALA A 401 -4.30 -5.22 25.03
N GLN A 402 -3.62 -5.81 24.04
CA GLN A 402 -2.15 -5.78 23.93
C GLN A 402 -1.62 -4.43 23.42
N LEU A 403 -2.44 -3.65 22.73
CA LEU A 403 -2.06 -2.41 22.06
C LEU A 403 -2.94 -1.23 22.50
N PRO A 404 -2.85 -0.78 23.77
CA PRO A 404 -3.76 0.24 24.30
C PRO A 404 -3.62 1.62 23.63
N ALA A 405 -2.49 1.90 22.96
CA ALA A 405 -2.24 3.14 22.23
C ALA A 405 -2.71 3.07 20.76
N THR A 406 -3.07 1.89 20.25
CA THR A 406 -3.55 1.65 18.89
C THR A 406 -5.03 1.34 18.95
N ARG A 407 -5.83 1.98 18.13
CA ARG A 407 -7.24 1.61 17.96
C ARG A 407 -7.35 0.43 17.02
N VAL A 408 -7.89 -0.69 17.48
CA VAL A 408 -8.18 -1.86 16.65
C VAL A 408 -9.66 -1.83 16.24
N VAL A 409 -9.93 -1.92 14.95
CA VAL A 409 -11.28 -1.92 14.39
C VAL A 409 -11.52 -3.24 13.66
N SER A 410 -12.42 -4.05 14.17
CA SER A 410 -12.90 -5.27 13.50
C SER A 410 -13.77 -4.89 12.31
N VAL A 411 -13.40 -5.33 11.11
CA VAL A 411 -14.10 -4.97 9.86
C VAL A 411 -14.70 -6.22 9.24
N ALA A 412 -16.03 -6.23 9.09
CA ALA A 412 -16.77 -7.38 8.58
C ALA A 412 -17.67 -7.01 7.40
N ASP A 413 -17.94 -7.99 6.54
CA ASP A 413 -18.89 -7.86 5.45
C ASP A 413 -20.35 -8.00 5.93
N ARG A 414 -21.29 -8.19 5.00
CA ARG A 414 -22.71 -8.34 5.31
C ARG A 414 -23.04 -9.60 6.14
N GLU A 415 -22.25 -10.66 6.02
CA GLU A 415 -22.49 -11.89 6.78
C GLU A 415 -22.17 -11.69 8.26
N GLY A 416 -21.27 -10.75 8.58
CA GLY A 416 -20.94 -10.31 9.93
C GLY A 416 -21.97 -9.37 10.57
N ASP A 417 -23.07 -8.98 9.91
CA ASP A 417 -24.15 -8.17 10.52
C ASP A 417 -24.97 -8.99 11.53
N LEU A 418 -24.32 -9.47 12.57
CA LEU A 418 -24.93 -10.23 13.68
C LEU A 418 -25.23 -9.29 14.84
N TYR A 419 -26.43 -9.41 15.44
CA TYR A 419 -26.78 -8.58 16.60
C TYR A 419 -25.87 -8.86 17.81
N ASP A 420 -25.46 -10.11 17.99
CA ASP A 420 -24.52 -10.52 19.03
C ASP A 420 -23.16 -9.86 18.86
N LEU A 421 -22.69 -9.70 17.63
CA LEU A 421 -21.43 -8.99 17.33
C LEU A 421 -21.54 -7.48 17.64
N LEU A 422 -22.70 -6.86 17.35
CA LEU A 422 -22.96 -5.48 17.72
C LEU A 422 -22.92 -5.30 19.24
N VAL A 423 -23.44 -6.26 20.00
CA VAL A 423 -23.43 -6.25 21.48
C VAL A 423 -22.02 -6.53 22.02
N ALA A 424 -21.29 -7.48 21.45
CA ALA A 424 -19.93 -7.81 21.86
C ALA A 424 -18.99 -6.60 21.71
N ALA A 425 -19.13 -5.85 20.63
CA ALA A 425 -18.35 -4.64 20.38
C ALA A 425 -18.66 -3.45 21.32
N GLN A 426 -19.72 -3.54 22.14
CA GLN A 426 -20.02 -2.55 23.19
C GLN A 426 -19.33 -2.86 24.52
N GLN A 427 -18.70 -4.04 24.65
CA GLN A 427 -18.08 -4.43 25.91
C GLN A 427 -16.84 -3.57 26.20
N PRO A 428 -16.61 -3.21 27.49
CA PRO A 428 -15.41 -2.45 27.84
C PRO A 428 -14.13 -3.18 27.44
N GLY A 429 -13.24 -2.51 26.71
CA GLY A 429 -11.98 -3.06 26.24
C GLY A 429 -12.07 -3.92 24.97
N ALA A 430 -13.26 -4.08 24.38
CA ALA A 430 -13.41 -4.72 23.10
C ALA A 430 -12.79 -3.87 21.97
N ALA A 431 -12.40 -4.52 20.88
CA ALA A 431 -12.06 -3.81 19.66
C ALA A 431 -13.30 -3.07 19.12
N ASP A 432 -13.07 -1.96 18.42
CA ASP A 432 -14.14 -1.29 17.70
C ASP A 432 -14.66 -2.16 16.54
N LEU A 433 -15.86 -1.86 16.06
CA LEU A 433 -16.52 -2.60 14.98
C LEU A 433 -16.87 -1.66 13.81
N LEU A 434 -16.69 -2.17 12.59
CA LEU A 434 -17.19 -1.58 11.36
C LEU A 434 -17.77 -2.69 10.50
N VAL A 435 -19.09 -2.78 10.40
CA VAL A 435 -19.77 -3.84 9.67
C VAL A 435 -20.78 -3.30 8.66
N ARG A 436 -20.88 -3.96 7.51
CA ARG A 436 -21.91 -3.60 6.52
C ARG A 436 -23.25 -4.20 6.88
N ASN A 437 -24.24 -3.33 7.06
CA ASN A 437 -25.60 -3.74 7.38
C ASN A 437 -26.24 -4.61 6.26
N GLN A 438 -26.82 -5.73 6.65
CA GLN A 438 -27.58 -6.64 5.79
C GLN A 438 -29.04 -6.72 6.21
N HIS A 439 -29.31 -6.72 7.50
CA HIS A 439 -30.63 -6.96 8.04
C HIS A 439 -31.49 -5.66 8.05
N ALA A 440 -32.81 -5.85 8.01
CA ALA A 440 -33.76 -4.74 8.18
C ALA A 440 -33.79 -4.27 9.65
N ARG A 441 -32.74 -3.53 10.05
CA ARG A 441 -32.59 -2.99 11.39
C ARG A 441 -33.67 -1.95 11.66
N ARG A 442 -34.20 -1.91 12.89
CA ARG A 442 -35.18 -0.93 13.35
C ARG A 442 -34.59 -0.06 14.43
N LEU A 443 -34.95 1.22 14.40
CA LEU A 443 -34.56 2.19 15.40
C LEU A 443 -35.36 2.01 16.68
N ALA A 444 -34.73 2.16 17.83
CA ALA A 444 -35.38 2.15 19.13
C ALA A 444 -36.27 3.40 19.27
N GLY A 445 -37.39 3.24 19.96
CA GLY A 445 -38.37 4.32 20.14
C GLY A 445 -39.33 4.45 18.95
N SER A 446 -38.87 4.78 17.74
CA SER A 446 -39.75 4.95 16.57
C SER A 446 -40.17 3.64 15.90
N GLY A 447 -39.33 2.59 15.99
CA GLY A 447 -39.54 1.36 15.24
C GLY A 447 -39.36 1.51 13.72
N GLU A 448 -38.90 2.66 13.25
CA GLU A 448 -38.63 2.94 11.84
C GLU A 448 -37.48 2.10 11.32
N SER A 449 -37.46 1.81 9.99
CA SER A 449 -36.35 1.16 9.34
C SER A 449 -35.15 2.08 9.27
N LEU A 450 -33.96 1.65 9.75
CA LEU A 450 -32.71 2.38 9.66
C LEU A 450 -32.41 2.88 8.23
N THR A 451 -32.57 1.98 7.25
CA THR A 451 -32.30 2.31 5.85
C THR A 451 -33.19 3.44 5.36
N ARG A 452 -34.50 3.37 5.63
CA ARG A 452 -35.46 4.40 5.23
C ARG A 452 -35.22 5.70 5.96
N HIS A 453 -34.93 5.66 7.25
CA HIS A 453 -34.59 6.82 8.07
C HIS A 453 -33.42 7.62 7.47
N LEU A 454 -32.33 6.93 7.07
CA LEU A 454 -31.18 7.59 6.45
C LEU A 454 -31.49 8.10 5.02
N GLU A 455 -32.28 7.38 4.22
CA GLU A 455 -32.56 7.73 2.83
C GLU A 455 -33.40 9.02 2.67
N VAL A 456 -34.28 9.30 3.61
CA VAL A 456 -35.15 10.49 3.55
C VAL A 456 -34.42 11.79 3.95
N ARG A 457 -33.23 11.68 4.54
CA ARG A 457 -32.43 12.85 4.92
C ARG A 457 -31.67 13.40 3.72
N ALA A 458 -31.40 14.71 3.73
CA ALA A 458 -30.47 15.31 2.80
C ALA A 458 -29.05 14.73 3.03
N PRO A 459 -28.24 14.59 1.97
CA PRO A 459 -26.84 14.21 2.13
C PRO A 459 -26.05 15.22 2.98
N ASP A 460 -25.25 14.70 3.89
CA ASP A 460 -24.34 15.52 4.72
C ASP A 460 -23.02 15.83 3.98
N ALA A 461 -22.65 14.98 2.99
CA ALA A 461 -21.45 15.16 2.16
C ALA A 461 -21.58 14.41 0.83
N GLU A 462 -20.73 14.78 -0.13
CA GLU A 462 -20.48 14.01 -1.35
C GLU A 462 -18.99 13.61 -1.41
N VAL A 463 -18.71 12.37 -1.86
CA VAL A 463 -17.36 11.83 -1.99
C VAL A 463 -17.20 11.06 -3.29
N GLU A 464 -16.03 11.16 -3.90
CA GLU A 464 -15.66 10.35 -5.05
C GLU A 464 -14.94 9.08 -4.60
N LEU A 465 -15.39 7.93 -5.11
CA LEU A 465 -14.79 6.62 -4.86
C LEU A 465 -14.36 6.00 -6.18
N ASN A 466 -13.11 5.55 -6.25
CA ASN A 466 -12.65 4.76 -7.39
C ASN A 466 -13.19 3.32 -7.28
N VAL A 467 -14.02 2.93 -8.26
CA VAL A 467 -14.58 1.58 -8.37
C VAL A 467 -13.71 0.81 -9.35
N PRO A 468 -12.98 -0.22 -8.89
CA PRO A 468 -12.11 -1.00 -9.75
C PRO A 468 -12.89 -1.78 -10.80
N GLN A 469 -12.24 -2.09 -11.91
CA GLN A 469 -12.79 -2.91 -13.00
C GLN A 469 -13.33 -4.24 -12.45
N ARG A 470 -14.59 -4.56 -12.78
CA ARG A 470 -15.22 -5.86 -12.52
C ARG A 470 -15.64 -6.50 -13.85
N HIS A 471 -15.61 -7.81 -13.91
CA HIS A 471 -15.93 -8.71 -15.04
C HIS A 471 -16.37 -8.05 -16.37
N ASN A 472 -17.44 -7.27 -16.39
CA ASN A 472 -17.98 -6.58 -17.58
C ASN A 472 -18.14 -5.06 -17.37
N GLN A 473 -17.56 -4.50 -16.31
CA GLN A 473 -17.67 -3.07 -16.02
C GLN A 473 -16.27 -2.45 -15.95
N PRO A 474 -15.98 -1.39 -16.72
CA PRO A 474 -14.71 -0.69 -16.65
C PRO A 474 -14.51 -0.02 -15.28
N GLU A 475 -13.27 0.25 -14.94
CA GLU A 475 -12.92 1.12 -13.82
C GLU A 475 -13.61 2.48 -13.98
N ARG A 476 -14.20 2.98 -12.90
CA ARG A 476 -14.92 4.25 -12.90
C ARG A 476 -14.80 4.99 -11.57
N ILE A 477 -14.99 6.28 -11.61
CA ILE A 477 -15.16 7.09 -10.40
C ILE A 477 -16.66 7.20 -10.13
N ALA A 478 -17.09 6.72 -8.95
CA ALA A 478 -18.47 6.84 -8.48
C ALA A 478 -18.59 8.04 -7.54
N ARG A 479 -19.57 8.89 -7.76
CA ARG A 479 -19.94 9.97 -6.86
C ARG A 479 -20.98 9.46 -5.86
N LEU A 480 -20.65 9.52 -4.56
CA LEU A 480 -21.47 8.98 -3.49
C LEU A 480 -22.02 10.11 -2.62
N ALA A 481 -23.33 10.12 -2.44
CA ALA A 481 -24.00 10.93 -1.41
C ALA A 481 -23.88 10.21 -0.06
N VAL A 482 -23.30 10.89 0.94
CA VAL A 482 -22.99 10.32 2.25
C VAL A 482 -23.90 10.94 3.31
N ARG A 483 -24.45 10.07 4.18
CA ARG A 483 -25.25 10.45 5.36
C ARG A 483 -24.68 9.73 6.56
N TYR A 484 -24.64 10.38 7.70
CA TYR A 484 -24.20 9.75 8.94
C TYR A 484 -25.04 10.23 10.12
N GLU A 485 -25.26 9.35 11.10
CA GLU A 485 -26.02 9.65 12.31
C GLU A 485 -25.75 8.65 13.41
N ARG A 486 -25.78 9.10 14.65
CA ARG A 486 -25.82 8.27 15.84
C ARG A 486 -27.21 7.69 16.00
N VAL A 487 -27.32 6.36 16.08
CA VAL A 487 -28.60 5.64 16.10
C VAL A 487 -28.62 4.60 17.22
N THR A 488 -29.82 4.34 17.76
CA THR A 488 -30.05 3.22 18.67
C THR A 488 -30.86 2.14 17.95
N ILE A 489 -30.29 0.95 17.81
CA ILE A 489 -30.90 -0.17 17.09
C ILE A 489 -31.59 -1.11 18.07
N GLN A 490 -32.83 -1.49 17.75
CA GLN A 490 -33.58 -2.48 18.51
C GLN A 490 -33.03 -3.90 18.28
N PRO A 491 -33.02 -4.75 19.33
CA PRO A 491 -32.77 -6.18 19.16
C PRO A 491 -33.82 -6.85 18.28
N PRO A 492 -33.46 -7.84 17.46
CA PRO A 492 -34.42 -8.64 16.71
C PRO A 492 -35.33 -9.44 17.69
N LYS A 493 -36.50 -9.90 17.18
CA LYS A 493 -37.53 -10.52 18.01
C LYS A 493 -36.99 -11.66 18.90
N GLY A 494 -36.10 -12.49 18.39
CA GLY A 494 -35.48 -13.62 19.12
C GLY A 494 -34.38 -13.23 20.13
N LYS A 495 -33.97 -11.97 20.19
CA LYS A 495 -32.80 -11.49 20.99
C LYS A 495 -33.14 -10.32 21.90
N ARG A 496 -34.41 -10.16 22.27
CA ARG A 496 -34.85 -9.02 23.09
C ARG A 496 -34.14 -8.87 24.43
N GLY A 497 -33.63 -9.98 24.97
CA GLY A 497 -32.87 -9.98 26.22
C GLY A 497 -31.50 -9.25 26.15
N LEU A 498 -30.96 -9.01 24.94
CA LEU A 498 -29.68 -8.32 24.74
C LEU A 498 -29.80 -6.79 24.87
N GLY A 499 -31.00 -6.24 24.88
CA GLY A 499 -31.21 -4.79 24.92
C GLY A 499 -30.89 -4.07 23.61
N PRO A 500 -31.21 -2.76 23.52
CA PRO A 500 -30.85 -1.93 22.36
C PRO A 500 -29.36 -1.58 22.35
N VAL A 501 -28.82 -1.36 21.14
CA VAL A 501 -27.39 -1.03 20.94
C VAL A 501 -27.27 0.34 20.27
N GLU A 502 -26.42 1.21 20.83
CA GLU A 502 -26.13 2.52 20.28
C GLU A 502 -24.88 2.49 19.40
N LEU A 503 -25.00 2.97 18.15
CA LEU A 503 -23.96 2.90 17.11
C LEU A 503 -24.01 4.16 16.24
N ASP A 504 -22.93 4.42 15.51
CA ASP A 504 -22.95 5.35 14.40
C ASP A 504 -23.26 4.60 13.09
N ALA A 505 -24.20 5.13 12.32
CA ALA A 505 -24.55 4.61 11.00
C ALA A 505 -24.01 5.55 9.92
N VAL A 506 -23.36 4.98 8.90
CA VAL A 506 -22.88 5.73 7.73
C VAL A 506 -23.49 5.10 6.48
N GLN A 507 -24.25 5.90 5.72
CA GLN A 507 -24.82 5.47 4.45
C GLN A 507 -24.15 6.19 3.29
N ALA A 508 -23.72 5.44 2.28
CA ALA A 508 -23.22 5.95 1.01
C ALA A 508 -24.07 5.41 -0.14
N MET A 509 -24.58 6.30 -0.96
CA MET A 509 -25.39 5.96 -2.14
C MET A 509 -24.81 6.66 -3.37
N GLU A 510 -24.64 5.92 -4.46
CA GLU A 510 -24.16 6.47 -5.72
C GLU A 510 -25.21 7.39 -6.34
N VAL A 511 -24.76 8.58 -6.70
CA VAL A 511 -25.56 9.58 -7.42
C VAL A 511 -25.34 9.36 -8.91
N ASP A 512 -26.43 9.25 -9.68
CA ASP A 512 -26.40 9.06 -11.12
C ASP A 512 -25.50 7.89 -11.60
N PRO A 513 -25.76 6.64 -11.18
CA PRO A 513 -24.99 5.51 -11.66
C PRO A 513 -25.14 5.35 -13.18
N PRO A 514 -24.13 4.86 -13.91
CA PRO A 514 -24.21 4.63 -15.34
C PRO A 514 -25.40 3.73 -15.72
N GLU A 515 -26.04 4.01 -16.85
CA GLU A 515 -27.19 3.27 -17.35
C GLU A 515 -26.88 1.75 -17.43
N GLY A 516 -27.81 0.92 -16.95
CA GLY A 516 -27.63 -0.52 -16.87
C GLY A 516 -26.73 -1.02 -15.71
N THR A 517 -26.19 -0.11 -14.90
CA THR A 517 -25.36 -0.47 -13.77
C THR A 517 -26.12 -0.30 -12.45
N LYS A 518 -26.08 -1.32 -11.58
CA LYS A 518 -26.60 -1.18 -10.22
C LYS A 518 -25.69 -0.25 -9.43
N GLY A 519 -26.20 0.90 -9.02
CA GLY A 519 -25.46 1.85 -8.21
C GLY A 519 -24.95 1.28 -6.90
N LEU A 520 -23.85 1.80 -6.40
CA LEU A 520 -23.30 1.45 -5.10
C LEU A 520 -24.23 1.93 -3.99
N LYS A 521 -24.52 1.03 -3.04
CA LYS A 521 -25.27 1.38 -1.83
C LYS A 521 -24.66 0.62 -0.66
N TRP A 522 -24.12 1.36 0.28
CA TRP A 522 -23.59 0.83 1.54
C TRP A 522 -24.29 1.51 2.70
N THR A 523 -24.65 0.72 3.70
CA THR A 523 -25.00 1.20 5.04
C THR A 523 -24.07 0.47 6.00
N LEU A 524 -23.21 1.23 6.67
CA LEU A 524 -22.23 0.72 7.63
C LEU A 524 -22.72 1.05 9.04
N LEU A 525 -22.46 0.13 9.96
CA LEU A 525 -22.66 0.30 11.40
C LEU A 525 -21.31 0.25 12.07
N THR A 526 -21.04 1.18 12.99
CA THR A 526 -19.74 1.25 13.67
C THR A 526 -19.86 1.74 15.10
N THR A 527 -18.99 1.23 15.97
CA THR A 527 -18.79 1.74 17.33
C THR A 527 -17.84 2.95 17.36
N VAL A 528 -17.07 3.16 16.28
CA VAL A 528 -16.12 4.28 16.19
C VAL A 528 -16.90 5.58 16.02
N PRO A 529 -16.72 6.59 16.91
CA PRO A 529 -17.43 7.87 16.83
C PRO A 529 -17.29 8.51 15.45
N THR A 530 -18.44 8.87 14.85
CA THR A 530 -18.51 9.40 13.49
C THR A 530 -19.42 10.65 13.50
N THR A 531 -18.85 11.76 13.95
CA THR A 531 -19.57 13.02 14.19
C THR A 531 -19.36 14.09 13.12
N THR A 532 -18.51 13.81 12.11
CA THR A 532 -18.23 14.75 11.02
C THR A 532 -18.26 14.03 9.67
N ALA A 533 -18.43 14.81 8.60
CA ALA A 533 -18.42 14.30 7.24
C ALA A 533 -17.06 13.64 6.88
N GLU A 534 -15.95 14.21 7.37
CA GLU A 534 -14.61 13.65 7.17
C GLU A 534 -14.49 12.28 7.87
N ALA A 535 -15.00 12.14 9.08
CA ALA A 535 -15.02 10.86 9.79
C ALA A 535 -15.89 9.84 9.06
N ALA A 536 -17.05 10.23 8.55
CA ALA A 536 -17.89 9.33 7.75
C ALA A 536 -17.19 8.85 6.48
N CYS A 537 -16.53 9.76 5.75
CA CYS A 537 -15.72 9.42 4.57
C CYS A 537 -14.55 8.49 4.92
N GLU A 538 -13.91 8.69 6.06
CA GLU A 538 -12.84 7.82 6.55
C GLU A 538 -13.36 6.39 6.84
N ARG A 539 -14.55 6.24 7.46
CA ARG A 539 -15.18 4.90 7.68
C ARG A 539 -15.48 4.20 6.36
N LEU A 540 -15.91 4.94 5.34
CA LEU A 540 -16.12 4.38 4.00
C LEU A 540 -14.79 3.90 3.37
N GLN A 541 -13.71 4.65 3.55
CA GLN A 541 -12.37 4.25 3.08
C GLN A 541 -11.87 3.00 3.83
N TRP A 542 -12.05 2.94 5.15
CA TRP A 542 -11.71 1.76 5.94
C TRP A 542 -12.49 0.53 5.49
N TYR A 543 -13.79 0.68 5.25
CA TYR A 543 -14.59 -0.44 4.73
C TYR A 543 -14.15 -0.86 3.32
N ALA A 544 -13.76 0.07 2.45
CA ALA A 544 -13.24 -0.25 1.13
C ALA A 544 -11.93 -1.07 1.20
N THR A 545 -11.10 -0.88 2.24
CA THR A 545 -9.88 -1.66 2.48
C THR A 545 -10.20 -3.15 2.68
N ARG A 546 -11.40 -3.52 3.15
CA ARG A 546 -11.85 -4.91 3.27
C ARG A 546 -11.62 -5.74 1.99
N TRP A 547 -11.76 -5.13 0.81
CA TRP A 547 -11.52 -5.81 -0.45
C TRP A 547 -10.11 -6.42 -0.59
N GLN A 548 -9.15 -5.93 0.16
CA GLN A 548 -7.77 -6.42 0.12
C GLN A 548 -7.65 -7.88 0.57
N ILE A 549 -8.51 -8.35 1.48
CA ILE A 549 -8.51 -9.75 1.92
C ILE A 549 -8.94 -10.69 0.78
N GLU A 550 -9.84 -10.25 -0.11
CA GLU A 550 -10.23 -11.03 -1.29
C GLU A 550 -9.08 -11.12 -2.32
N VAL A 551 -8.23 -10.07 -2.41
CA VAL A 551 -7.01 -10.11 -3.21
C VAL A 551 -6.01 -11.08 -2.61
N TYR A 552 -5.87 -11.10 -1.28
CA TYR A 552 -5.06 -12.06 -0.56
C TYR A 552 -5.55 -13.50 -0.79
N HIS A 553 -6.85 -13.79 -0.65
CA HIS A 553 -7.42 -15.12 -0.93
C HIS A 553 -7.14 -15.59 -2.36
N ARG A 554 -7.20 -14.68 -3.32
CA ARG A 554 -6.82 -14.99 -4.71
C ARG A 554 -5.34 -15.36 -4.81
N THR A 555 -4.47 -14.60 -4.16
CA THR A 555 -3.03 -14.89 -4.11
C THR A 555 -2.77 -16.25 -3.50
N LEU A 556 -3.41 -16.56 -2.37
CA LEU A 556 -3.32 -17.84 -1.69
C LEU A 556 -3.75 -19.02 -2.60
N LYS A 557 -4.90 -18.92 -3.27
CA LYS A 557 -5.43 -20.00 -4.12
C LYS A 557 -4.66 -20.19 -5.41
N SER A 558 -4.32 -19.11 -6.10
CA SER A 558 -3.69 -19.15 -7.43
C SER A 558 -2.17 -19.12 -7.38
N GLY A 559 -1.59 -18.57 -6.32
CA GLY A 559 -0.14 -18.48 -6.12
C GLY A 559 0.43 -19.72 -5.43
N CYS A 560 -0.06 -20.08 -4.23
CA CYS A 560 0.43 -21.25 -3.50
C CYS A 560 -0.14 -22.57 -4.00
N ARG A 561 -1.15 -22.56 -4.89
CA ARG A 561 -1.82 -23.79 -5.40
C ARG A 561 -2.17 -24.75 -4.28
N ILE A 562 -2.54 -24.22 -3.12
CA ILE A 562 -2.77 -24.99 -1.88
C ILE A 562 -3.78 -26.13 -2.04
N GLN A 563 -4.68 -26.00 -3.01
CA GLN A 563 -5.70 -27.00 -3.35
C GLN A 563 -5.09 -28.21 -4.06
N GLU A 564 -3.84 -28.17 -4.52
CA GLU A 564 -3.14 -29.28 -5.17
C GLU A 564 -2.25 -30.06 -4.22
N ARG A 565 -2.11 -29.64 -2.94
CA ARG A 565 -1.34 -30.36 -1.94
C ARG A 565 -2.06 -31.61 -1.46
N ASN A 566 -1.56 -32.77 -1.87
CA ASN A 566 -2.09 -34.09 -1.52
C ASN A 566 -1.47 -34.59 -0.21
N LEU A 567 -2.15 -34.38 0.93
CA LEU A 567 -1.62 -34.67 2.27
C LEU A 567 -2.34 -35.81 3.01
N GLY A 568 -3.39 -36.40 2.38
CA GLY A 568 -4.06 -37.61 2.84
C GLY A 568 -5.15 -37.39 3.91
N ASN A 569 -5.07 -36.34 4.73
CA ASN A 569 -6.14 -35.97 5.67
C ASN A 569 -6.21 -34.47 5.91
N ALA A 570 -7.35 -34.00 6.43
CA ALA A 570 -7.64 -32.60 6.67
C ALA A 570 -6.69 -31.96 7.68
N GLU A 571 -6.30 -32.61 8.76
CA GLU A 571 -5.40 -32.07 9.79
C GLU A 571 -4.03 -31.69 9.23
N ARG A 572 -3.46 -32.52 8.35
CA ARG A 572 -2.19 -32.21 7.67
C ARG A 572 -2.35 -31.07 6.68
N ILE A 573 -3.50 -31.01 6.01
CA ILE A 573 -3.83 -29.91 5.11
C ILE A 573 -3.92 -28.60 5.90
N GLU A 574 -4.58 -28.57 7.04
CA GLU A 574 -4.70 -27.38 7.91
C GLU A 574 -3.32 -26.91 8.38
N THR A 575 -2.45 -27.83 8.80
CA THR A 575 -1.08 -27.49 9.23
C THR A 575 -0.25 -26.91 8.07
N ALA A 576 -0.31 -27.50 6.88
CA ALA A 576 0.37 -26.99 5.69
C ALA A 576 -0.23 -25.65 5.24
N LEU A 577 -1.56 -25.53 5.30
CA LEU A 577 -2.28 -24.30 4.98
C LEU A 577 -1.79 -23.13 5.83
N ALA A 578 -1.57 -23.33 7.13
CA ALA A 578 -1.02 -22.27 8.00
C ALA A 578 0.32 -21.73 7.50
N ILE A 579 1.20 -22.61 7.01
CA ILE A 579 2.49 -22.21 6.40
C ILE A 579 2.22 -21.41 5.11
N ASP A 580 1.41 -21.97 4.20
CA ASP A 580 1.11 -21.36 2.92
C ASP A 580 0.41 -20.00 3.07
N MET A 581 -0.42 -19.83 4.09
CA MET A 581 -1.08 -18.56 4.39
C MET A 581 -0.09 -17.46 4.80
N VAL A 582 0.92 -17.79 5.61
CA VAL A 582 1.97 -16.83 5.99
C VAL A 582 2.87 -16.52 4.79
N VAL A 583 3.21 -17.50 3.96
CA VAL A 583 3.95 -17.30 2.72
C VAL A 583 3.17 -16.38 1.77
N ALA A 584 1.88 -16.63 1.57
CA ALA A 584 1.01 -15.81 0.74
C ALA A 584 0.89 -14.37 1.28
N TRP A 585 0.80 -14.20 2.61
CA TRP A 585 0.82 -12.89 3.23
C TRP A 585 2.14 -12.15 2.94
N ARG A 586 3.30 -12.79 3.05
CA ARG A 586 4.60 -12.17 2.74
C ARG A 586 4.63 -11.62 1.31
N VAL A 587 4.17 -12.39 0.34
CA VAL A 587 4.11 -11.95 -1.06
C VAL A 587 3.15 -10.79 -1.26
N PHE A 588 1.99 -10.87 -0.62
CA PHE A 588 1.00 -9.80 -0.69
C PHE A 588 1.54 -8.50 -0.04
N TRP A 589 2.20 -8.62 1.09
CA TRP A 589 2.88 -7.51 1.77
C TRP A 589 3.96 -6.87 0.92
N LEU A 590 4.88 -7.67 0.34
CA LEU A 590 5.91 -7.20 -0.61
C LEU A 590 5.32 -6.42 -1.77
N THR A 591 4.25 -6.96 -2.37
CA THR A 591 3.56 -6.34 -3.52
C THR A 591 2.97 -4.98 -3.16
N LYS A 592 2.37 -4.88 -2.00
CA LYS A 592 1.75 -3.64 -1.51
C LYS A 592 2.79 -2.61 -1.12
N TRP A 593 3.76 -3.02 -0.32
CA TRP A 593 4.76 -2.12 0.22
C TRP A 593 5.67 -1.52 -0.84
N GLY A 594 6.04 -2.32 -1.85
CA GLY A 594 6.80 -1.81 -3.00
C GLY A 594 6.10 -0.69 -3.77
N ARG A 595 4.76 -0.63 -3.72
CA ARG A 595 3.97 0.44 -4.34
C ARG A 595 3.77 1.65 -3.41
N GLU A 596 3.53 1.40 -2.13
CA GLU A 596 3.21 2.43 -1.15
C GLU A 596 4.46 3.12 -0.61
N ARG A 597 5.58 2.40 -0.57
CA ARG A 597 6.88 2.87 -0.06
C ARG A 597 8.02 2.56 -1.03
N PRO A 598 7.96 3.10 -2.25
CA PRO A 598 8.87 2.75 -3.35
C PRO A 598 10.35 2.98 -3.03
N ASP A 599 10.66 3.96 -2.17
CA ASP A 599 12.04 4.36 -1.82
C ASP A 599 12.62 3.60 -0.61
N THR A 600 11.88 2.64 -0.05
CA THR A 600 12.37 1.83 1.06
C THR A 600 13.53 0.94 0.57
N PRO A 601 14.63 0.79 1.33
CA PRO A 601 15.68 -0.17 1.00
C PRO A 601 15.13 -1.59 0.91
N THR A 602 15.63 -2.37 -0.03
CA THR A 602 15.16 -3.74 -0.29
C THR A 602 15.39 -4.68 0.89
N SER A 603 16.48 -4.46 1.66
CA SER A 603 16.80 -5.21 2.89
C SER A 603 15.72 -5.13 3.97
N ALA A 604 14.77 -4.21 3.83
CA ALA A 604 13.59 -4.15 4.68
C ALA A 604 12.67 -5.39 4.52
N LEU A 605 12.72 -6.07 3.38
CA LEU A 605 11.80 -7.17 3.03
C LEU A 605 12.48 -8.40 2.42
N LEU A 606 13.65 -8.23 1.79
CA LEU A 606 14.41 -9.31 1.19
C LEU A 606 15.68 -9.57 1.98
N GLU A 607 16.06 -10.83 2.07
CA GLU A 607 17.31 -11.23 2.68
C GLU A 607 18.51 -10.73 1.85
N PRO A 608 19.69 -10.52 2.47
CA PRO A 608 20.85 -10.01 1.76
C PRO A 608 21.21 -10.82 0.52
N ASP A 609 21.15 -12.15 0.58
CA ASP A 609 21.45 -13.02 -0.55
C ASP A 609 20.35 -13.00 -1.63
N GLU A 610 19.09 -12.72 -1.28
CA GLU A 610 17.99 -12.58 -2.24
C GLU A 610 18.21 -11.34 -3.13
N TRP A 611 18.40 -10.16 -2.55
CA TRP A 611 18.53 -8.94 -3.36
C TRP A 611 19.88 -8.83 -4.08
N LYS A 612 20.95 -9.39 -3.50
CA LYS A 612 22.26 -9.46 -4.16
C LYS A 612 22.23 -10.39 -5.38
N ALA A 613 21.63 -11.57 -5.24
CA ALA A 613 21.43 -12.48 -6.35
C ALA A 613 20.60 -11.86 -7.48
N LEU A 614 19.60 -11.04 -7.14
CA LEU A 614 18.81 -10.30 -8.10
C LEU A 614 19.65 -9.33 -8.91
N LEU A 615 20.55 -8.58 -8.28
CA LEU A 615 21.45 -7.63 -8.95
C LEU A 615 22.49 -8.33 -9.83
N VAL A 616 23.06 -9.43 -9.35
CA VAL A 616 23.99 -10.25 -10.15
C VAL A 616 23.31 -10.76 -11.43
N ARG A 617 22.05 -11.16 -11.35
CA ARG A 617 21.27 -11.62 -12.51
C ARG A 617 21.03 -10.53 -13.54
N THR A 618 20.98 -9.27 -13.12
CA THR A 618 20.75 -8.12 -13.99
C THR A 618 22.03 -7.44 -14.48
N ASP A 619 23.18 -8.10 -14.30
CA ASP A 619 24.52 -7.62 -14.70
C ASP A 619 24.91 -6.25 -14.10
N VAL A 620 24.32 -5.87 -12.97
CA VAL A 620 24.63 -4.60 -12.29
C VAL A 620 25.97 -4.67 -11.57
N ALA A 621 26.25 -5.78 -10.86
CA ALA A 621 27.50 -6.03 -10.18
C ALA A 621 27.66 -7.51 -9.86
N TRP A 622 28.93 -8.02 -9.88
CA TRP A 622 29.23 -9.41 -9.48
C TRP A 622 29.17 -9.59 -7.96
N ASP A 623 29.58 -8.59 -7.19
CA ASP A 623 29.56 -8.60 -5.72
C ASP A 623 28.97 -7.27 -5.22
N PRO A 624 27.65 -7.12 -5.19
CA PRO A 624 26.99 -5.90 -4.79
C PRO A 624 27.28 -5.52 -3.34
N GLY A 625 27.76 -4.29 -3.13
CA GLY A 625 27.94 -3.70 -1.81
C GLY A 625 26.64 -3.10 -1.26
N PRO A 626 26.65 -2.62 0.01
CA PRO A 626 25.48 -1.97 0.61
C PRO A 626 25.04 -0.71 -0.15
N GLU A 627 25.97 -0.05 -0.87
CA GLU A 627 25.69 1.12 -1.69
C GLU A 627 24.93 0.81 -2.99
N ASP A 628 24.98 -0.43 -3.45
CA ASP A 628 24.29 -0.92 -4.64
C ASP A 628 22.86 -1.37 -4.34
N GLU A 629 22.48 -1.43 -3.07
CA GLU A 629 21.17 -1.89 -2.65
C GLU A 629 20.04 -1.15 -3.37
N PRO A 630 19.16 -1.87 -4.11
CA PRO A 630 18.06 -1.25 -4.83
C PRO A 630 16.98 -0.76 -3.85
N THR A 631 16.15 0.15 -4.32
CA THR A 631 14.91 0.45 -3.62
C THR A 631 13.91 -0.69 -3.80
N LEU A 632 12.94 -0.77 -2.89
CA LEU A 632 11.90 -1.80 -2.94
C LEU A 632 11.10 -1.76 -4.26
N TYR A 633 10.85 -0.56 -4.79
CA TYR A 633 10.22 -0.39 -6.11
C TYR A 633 11.08 -0.99 -7.24
N GLN A 634 12.37 -0.69 -7.24
CA GLN A 634 13.30 -1.24 -8.24
C GLN A 634 13.38 -2.76 -8.14
N ALA A 635 13.56 -3.29 -6.92
CA ALA A 635 13.59 -4.71 -6.68
C ALA A 635 12.29 -5.40 -7.12
N MET A 636 11.13 -4.82 -6.80
CA MET A 636 9.83 -5.36 -7.20
C MET A 636 9.69 -5.46 -8.72
N HIS A 637 10.19 -4.47 -9.49
CA HIS A 637 10.17 -4.51 -10.96
C HIS A 637 11.16 -5.55 -11.51
N LEU A 638 12.34 -5.67 -10.93
CA LEU A 638 13.31 -6.72 -11.30
C LEU A 638 12.73 -8.12 -11.01
N ILE A 639 12.11 -8.30 -9.83
CA ILE A 639 11.41 -9.53 -9.45
C ILE A 639 10.29 -9.83 -10.46
N ALA A 640 9.47 -8.85 -10.76
CA ALA A 640 8.39 -9.01 -11.73
C ALA A 640 8.92 -9.37 -13.13
N GLY A 641 10.05 -8.81 -13.54
CA GLY A 641 10.77 -9.18 -14.77
C GLY A 641 11.14 -10.65 -14.79
N LEU A 642 11.66 -11.20 -13.68
CA LEU A 642 11.87 -12.64 -13.53
C LEU A 642 10.57 -13.44 -13.66
N GLY A 643 9.44 -12.90 -13.21
CA GLY A 643 8.11 -13.49 -13.32
C GLY A 643 7.44 -13.35 -14.68
N GLY A 644 8.13 -12.74 -15.68
CA GLY A 644 7.62 -12.53 -17.04
C GLY A 644 6.92 -11.18 -17.27
N TYR A 645 7.11 -10.21 -16.41
CA TYR A 645 6.65 -8.84 -16.62
C TYR A 645 7.49 -8.16 -17.71
N GLN A 646 6.84 -7.50 -18.66
CA GLN A 646 7.47 -6.86 -19.83
C GLN A 646 7.27 -5.34 -19.82
N ASP A 647 7.44 -4.71 -18.70
CA ASP A 647 7.38 -3.24 -18.53
C ASP A 647 6.22 -2.56 -19.28
N ARG A 648 5.00 -3.05 -19.06
CA ARG A 648 3.77 -2.54 -19.67
C ARG A 648 3.23 -1.35 -18.87
N LYS A 649 2.26 -0.63 -19.42
CA LYS A 649 1.60 0.55 -18.82
C LYS A 649 0.94 0.34 -17.43
N ARG A 650 0.88 -0.87 -16.93
CA ARG A 650 0.30 -1.22 -15.62
C ARG A 650 1.37 -1.79 -14.70
N GLU A 651 1.30 -1.45 -13.43
CA GLU A 651 2.13 -2.05 -12.38
C GLU A 651 2.05 -3.59 -12.37
N PRO A 652 3.16 -4.29 -12.06
CA PRO A 652 3.17 -5.74 -12.03
C PRO A 652 2.18 -6.27 -10.98
N GLY A 653 1.38 -7.25 -11.39
CA GLY A 653 0.42 -7.90 -10.49
C GLY A 653 1.08 -8.87 -9.48
N ALA A 654 0.39 -9.18 -8.38
CA ALA A 654 0.88 -10.08 -7.33
C ALA A 654 1.34 -11.46 -7.88
N GLN A 655 0.62 -12.03 -8.85
CA GLN A 655 0.99 -13.31 -9.46
C GLN A 655 2.32 -13.26 -10.22
N THR A 656 2.61 -12.14 -10.89
CA THR A 656 3.88 -11.96 -11.62
C THR A 656 5.04 -11.79 -10.64
N ILE A 657 4.83 -11.00 -9.58
CA ILE A 657 5.80 -10.83 -8.49
C ILE A 657 6.05 -12.18 -7.80
N TRP A 658 4.99 -12.93 -7.53
CA TRP A 658 5.09 -14.27 -6.97
C TRP A 658 6.02 -15.19 -7.74
N ARG A 659 5.80 -15.34 -9.06
CA ARG A 659 6.66 -16.15 -9.92
C ARG A 659 8.12 -15.68 -9.93
N GLY A 660 8.33 -14.37 -9.80
CA GLY A 660 9.67 -13.82 -9.70
C GLY A 660 10.35 -14.15 -8.38
N LEU A 661 9.62 -14.09 -7.27
CA LEU A 661 10.13 -14.44 -5.93
C LEU A 661 10.58 -15.88 -5.83
N GLN A 662 9.88 -16.84 -6.43
CA GLN A 662 10.32 -18.24 -6.49
C GLN A 662 11.70 -18.39 -7.14
N ARG A 663 11.92 -17.67 -8.25
CA ARG A 663 13.21 -17.71 -8.96
C ARG A 663 14.33 -17.05 -8.17
N ILE A 664 14.02 -16.04 -7.35
CA ILE A 664 15.03 -15.40 -6.49
C ILE A 664 15.50 -16.36 -5.42
N GLU A 665 14.63 -17.12 -4.79
CA GLU A 665 14.99 -18.07 -3.75
C GLU A 665 16.04 -19.08 -4.26
N ASP A 666 15.80 -19.69 -5.44
CA ASP A 666 16.76 -20.58 -6.08
C ASP A 666 18.10 -19.88 -6.36
N MET A 667 18.03 -18.66 -6.88
CA MET A 667 19.22 -17.86 -7.19
C MET A 667 20.00 -17.49 -5.93
N ALA A 668 19.32 -17.09 -4.85
CA ALA A 668 19.93 -16.73 -3.58
C ALA A 668 20.68 -17.92 -2.96
N GLN A 669 20.10 -19.11 -3.01
CA GLN A 669 20.76 -20.34 -2.54
C GLN A 669 22.03 -20.67 -3.33
N VAL A 670 22.02 -20.50 -4.66
CA VAL A 670 23.20 -20.69 -5.50
C VAL A 670 24.23 -19.61 -5.22
N PHE A 671 23.81 -18.35 -5.14
CA PHE A 671 24.68 -17.20 -4.86
C PHE A 671 25.40 -17.35 -3.52
N ALA A 672 24.68 -17.70 -2.45
CA ALA A 672 25.27 -17.96 -1.14
C ALA A 672 26.36 -19.05 -1.18
N LYS A 673 26.12 -20.16 -1.91
CA LYS A 673 27.10 -21.24 -2.08
C LYS A 673 28.33 -20.77 -2.84
N VAL A 674 28.15 -20.07 -3.96
CA VAL A 674 29.26 -19.58 -4.79
C VAL A 674 30.10 -18.57 -4.01
N ARG A 675 29.44 -17.64 -3.27
CA ARG A 675 30.11 -16.67 -2.41
C ARG A 675 30.95 -17.36 -1.32
N ALA A 676 30.38 -18.33 -0.62
CA ALA A 676 31.11 -19.09 0.39
C ALA A 676 32.34 -19.81 -0.19
N MET A 677 32.25 -20.33 -1.42
CA MET A 677 33.39 -20.94 -2.12
C MET A 677 34.44 -19.88 -2.53
N ALA A 678 34.01 -18.71 -2.99
CA ALA A 678 34.93 -17.65 -3.46
C ALA A 678 35.71 -16.99 -2.32
N TYR A 679 35.08 -16.81 -1.15
CA TYR A 679 35.71 -16.17 0.00
C TYR A 679 36.29 -17.14 1.06
N GLY A 680 36.25 -18.43 0.83
CA GLY A 680 36.84 -19.45 1.73
C GLY A 680 36.13 -19.55 3.09
N GLU A 681 34.90 -19.13 3.18
CA GLU A 681 34.07 -19.27 4.38
C GLU A 681 33.76 -20.78 4.57
N GLN A 682 34.29 -21.37 5.63
CA GLN A 682 33.98 -22.77 5.99
C GLN A 682 32.47 -22.87 6.30
N ARG A 683 31.82 -23.91 5.77
CA ARG A 683 30.43 -24.25 6.10
C ARG A 683 30.23 -24.21 7.61
N PRO A 684 29.20 -23.55 8.11
CA PRO A 684 28.73 -23.87 9.45
C PRO A 684 28.31 -25.36 9.49
N PRO A 685 28.56 -26.04 10.58
CA PRO A 685 28.37 -27.48 10.73
C PRO A 685 26.91 -27.95 10.59
#